data_f073033a3ff3a127fb5d49fb9ad34bbf
#
_entry.id   f073033a3ff3a127fb5d49fb9ad34bbf
#
_cell.length_a   1.000
_cell.length_b   1.000
_cell.length_c   1.000
_cell.angle_alpha   90.00
_cell.angle_beta   90.00
_cell.angle_gamma   90.00
#
_symmetry.space_group_name_H-M   'P 1'
#
loop_
_entity.id
_entity.type
_entity.pdbx_description
1 polymer ?
#
loop_
_entity_poly.entity_id
_entity_poly.type
_entity_poly.pdbx_seq_one_letter_code
_entity_poly.pdbx_strand_id
1 'polypeptide(L)'
;MRDLGRLLYVRWKFLTAVLVLVLAGTGASPSLVAQQSAAPAVPAPTSQLGPPALTIPRLQRPPTLEEFLNMQPEGEIAREMAKVTGFTQRRPHDGEAASEPTDAYLGYDQKNLYVVFVCFDDPRQVRARMSVREDIYDDDQVEIILDTFHDRRRAYAFQTTPLGVQWDAIWTEASRAEVRGNFDTSFDTVWNSRGKVTSRGYVVMMAIPFKSLRFPATKQQEWGIILYRGIYRKSEDSFWPQISRKVEGRLGQEATLYGLEGISPGRDLELIPYGVMRGFRGLDTRDPYNPFFQNATVQGQPGLDAKWVIKDHFVLDMTANPDFSQVESEDPQITVNQRFEVYFPEKRPFFLENEDYFRTPFDLFFTRNIQDPSAGIRLTGKEGPYSVGLMATDDRSPGLAVPSYCPATSLVCSSDLYGVRSYFAIARVNRDIFKQSSVGAIYTDWQCPTTGEFNRVGGADTRLKLTNNWTMEGQAVVSSSSLQGLTAANLQNTCEAGLFPFSSGNAGNGSYYAGAADRLDLRRNGLHLIYGGSYQDVTPGFVTVPGFVNRVDLRESEQHVGYVFRPKQGWIVDWGPGLYNRYVFDHEGTRLDTDYTPYVFVEGRGQTTLRILPYEESRERLRPQDFVFLGLPGLTQNQDYHEHRSGASIVSGYFSKVTAQASYYWGDGPNFVPAANAAPQWLLGRLDTGAATLTFRPVKPLKIENTYLFERLRARNGTYLIEQSQFPGAGRGIFNDHIVRSKWNWQFTPELSVRVILQYNGLLAGTPGLVSPYTYLPTQKEFNADFLVTYLVHPGTAIYVGYNSDLQNLNVEPGEGVFQTSRGYINNSRQFFVKASYLYRF
;
A
#
# COMPACT_ATOMS: atom_id res chain seq x y z
N MET A 1 23.33 11.58 27.48
CA MET A 1 23.51 12.94 26.89
C MET A 1 24.86 13.16 26.22
N ARG A 2 26.00 12.69 26.74
CA ARG A 2 27.32 12.89 26.07
C ARG A 2 27.47 12.09 24.77
N ASP A 3 26.90 10.88 24.70
CA ASP A 3 26.97 10.05 23.50
C ASP A 3 26.00 10.52 22.39
N LEU A 4 24.85 11.07 22.78
CA LEU A 4 23.92 11.69 21.83
C LEU A 4 24.55 12.93 21.16
N GLY A 5 25.33 13.72 21.92
CA GLY A 5 26.05 14.87 21.41
C GLY A 5 27.16 14.51 20.41
N ARG A 6 27.85 13.37 20.62
CA ARG A 6 28.86 12.84 19.67
C ARG A 6 28.23 12.29 18.40
N LEU A 7 27.12 11.54 18.53
CA LEU A 7 26.36 11.03 17.40
C LEU A 7 25.79 12.18 16.53
N LEU A 8 25.22 13.21 17.15
CA LEU A 8 24.72 14.39 16.47
C LEU A 8 25.85 15.18 15.80
N TYR A 9 27.04 15.27 16.41
CA TYR A 9 28.17 16.00 15.85
C TYR A 9 28.80 15.30 14.62
N VAL A 10 28.89 13.98 14.61
CA VAL A 10 29.42 13.22 13.46
C VAL A 10 28.42 13.27 12.31
N ARG A 11 27.13 13.16 12.60
CA ARG A 11 26.06 13.20 11.58
C ARG A 11 25.81 14.62 11.06
N TRP A 12 26.02 15.65 11.88
CA TRP A 12 26.00 17.03 11.41
C TRP A 12 27.11 17.30 10.38
N LYS A 13 28.29 16.71 10.53
CA LYS A 13 29.35 16.79 9.52
C LYS A 13 29.00 16.07 8.22
N PHE A 14 28.26 14.97 8.30
CA PHE A 14 27.80 14.26 7.10
C PHE A 14 26.71 15.06 6.37
N LEU A 15 25.73 15.58 7.10
CA LEU A 15 24.68 16.46 6.56
C LEU A 15 25.25 17.76 5.99
N THR A 16 26.24 18.36 6.65
CA THR A 16 26.93 19.53 6.12
C THR A 16 27.80 19.21 4.91
N ALA A 17 28.42 18.03 4.83
CA ALA A 17 29.16 17.60 3.64
C ALA A 17 28.21 17.35 2.44
N VAL A 18 27.04 16.77 2.66
CA VAL A 18 26.01 16.64 1.62
C VAL A 18 25.43 17.99 1.20
N LEU A 19 25.20 18.89 2.13
CA LEU A 19 24.71 20.24 1.86
C LEU A 19 25.77 21.08 1.12
N VAL A 20 27.06 20.92 1.45
CA VAL A 20 28.17 21.56 0.78
C VAL A 20 28.41 21.02 -0.63
N LEU A 21 28.23 19.72 -0.84
CA LEU A 21 28.26 19.11 -2.18
C LEU A 21 27.11 19.58 -3.06
N VAL A 22 25.92 19.79 -2.49
CA VAL A 22 24.76 20.36 -3.21
C VAL A 22 25.01 21.85 -3.53
N LEU A 23 25.62 22.60 -2.63
CA LEU A 23 25.94 24.02 -2.84
C LEU A 23 27.18 24.25 -3.72
N ALA A 24 28.12 23.29 -3.74
CA ALA A 24 29.30 23.37 -4.61
C ALA A 24 29.02 23.00 -6.08
N GLY A 25 27.91 22.26 -6.31
CA GLY A 25 27.47 21.91 -7.68
C GLY A 25 26.81 23.06 -8.46
N THR A 26 26.60 24.24 -7.83
CA THR A 26 25.95 25.38 -8.48
C THR A 26 26.91 26.48 -8.94
N GLY A 27 28.21 26.26 -8.81
CA GLY A 27 29.18 27.25 -9.17
C GLY A 27 30.35 26.67 -9.97
N ALA A 28 30.42 27.03 -11.23
CA ALA A 28 31.52 26.95 -12.19
C ALA A 28 31.37 25.90 -13.30
N SER A 29 30.82 26.33 -14.42
CA SER A 29 31.07 25.71 -15.72
C SER A 29 32.44 26.16 -16.25
N PRO A 30 33.38 25.26 -16.53
CA PRO A 30 34.54 25.63 -17.37
C PRO A 30 34.10 25.58 -18.83
N SER A 31 34.15 26.71 -19.50
CA SER A 31 34.01 26.87 -20.93
C SER A 31 35.17 26.20 -21.66
N LEU A 32 34.96 25.08 -22.27
CA LEU A 32 35.85 24.52 -23.28
C LEU A 32 35.39 25.00 -24.66
N VAL A 33 36.10 25.99 -25.19
CA VAL A 33 35.94 26.46 -26.54
C VAL A 33 36.55 25.43 -27.48
N ALA A 34 35.71 24.70 -28.23
CA ALA A 34 36.11 23.97 -29.44
C ALA A 34 35.45 24.67 -30.62
N GLN A 35 36.30 25.39 -31.40
CA GLN A 35 35.89 25.88 -32.73
C GLN A 35 35.66 24.73 -33.68
N GLN A 36 34.43 24.55 -34.15
CA GLN A 36 34.16 23.88 -35.41
C GLN A 36 33.21 24.71 -36.26
N SER A 37 33.63 24.87 -37.50
CA SER A 37 33.02 25.68 -38.55
C SER A 37 31.58 25.33 -38.86
N ALA A 38 30.74 26.33 -38.91
CA ALA A 38 29.33 26.24 -39.23
C ALA A 38 29.04 26.09 -40.72
N ALA A 39 28.18 25.09 -41.05
CA ALA A 39 27.36 25.13 -42.24
C ALA A 39 25.98 25.70 -41.84
N PRO A 40 25.28 26.43 -42.71
CA PRO A 40 24.06 27.13 -42.31
C PRO A 40 22.91 26.14 -42.09
N ALA A 41 22.44 26.06 -40.84
CA ALA A 41 21.24 25.32 -40.46
C ALA A 41 20.01 26.16 -40.77
N VAL A 42 19.05 25.55 -41.46
CA VAL A 42 17.67 26.01 -41.60
C VAL A 42 17.06 26.11 -40.20
N PRO A 43 16.46 27.22 -39.78
CA PRO A 43 15.84 27.31 -38.49
C PRO A 43 14.57 26.43 -38.43
N ALA A 44 14.61 25.39 -37.56
CA ALA A 44 13.40 24.71 -37.15
C ALA A 44 12.54 25.67 -36.31
N PRO A 45 11.21 25.64 -36.42
CA PRO A 45 10.37 26.53 -35.65
C PRO A 45 10.44 26.13 -34.16
N THR A 46 11.14 26.93 -33.37
CA THR A 46 11.10 26.89 -31.91
C THR A 46 9.78 27.49 -31.45
N SER A 47 8.75 26.67 -31.31
CA SER A 47 7.58 27.05 -30.53
C SER A 47 7.92 26.89 -29.04
N GLN A 48 8.46 27.90 -28.42
CA GLN A 48 8.35 28.12 -26.98
C GLN A 48 6.92 28.57 -26.66
N LEU A 49 5.94 27.68 -26.86
CA LEU A 49 4.64 27.85 -26.25
C LEU A 49 4.79 27.36 -24.80
N GLY A 50 4.43 28.21 -23.84
CA GLY A 50 4.27 27.83 -22.44
C GLY A 50 3.33 26.61 -22.32
N PRO A 51 3.17 26.02 -21.11
CA PRO A 51 2.25 24.92 -20.91
C PRO A 51 0.87 25.30 -21.44
N PRO A 52 0.14 24.40 -22.12
CA PRO A 52 -1.16 24.73 -22.69
C PRO A 52 -2.10 25.22 -21.60
N ALA A 53 -2.96 26.16 -21.95
CA ALA A 53 -3.95 26.74 -21.06
C ALA A 53 -5.38 26.41 -21.56
N LEU A 54 -6.28 26.15 -20.62
CA LEU A 54 -7.70 25.90 -20.89
C LEU A 54 -8.55 26.86 -20.05
N THR A 55 -9.40 27.63 -20.70
CA THR A 55 -10.41 28.47 -20.02
C THR A 55 -11.77 27.80 -20.13
N ILE A 56 -12.42 27.52 -19.00
CA ILE A 56 -13.75 26.92 -18.97
C ILE A 56 -14.83 27.95 -18.62
N PRO A 57 -16.00 27.89 -19.27
CA PRO A 57 -17.11 28.80 -19.04
C PRO A 57 -17.95 28.36 -17.84
N ARG A 58 -18.66 29.36 -17.27
CA ARG A 58 -19.75 29.10 -16.34
C ARG A 58 -21.03 28.82 -17.14
N LEU A 59 -21.61 27.63 -16.88
CA LEU A 59 -22.80 27.16 -17.59
C LEU A 59 -24.10 27.76 -17.02
N GLN A 60 -25.09 27.97 -17.88
CA GLN A 60 -26.42 28.43 -17.47
C GLN A 60 -27.22 27.32 -16.77
N ARG A 61 -26.99 26.05 -17.14
CA ARG A 61 -27.57 24.86 -16.53
C ARG A 61 -26.63 23.68 -16.59
N PRO A 62 -26.82 22.66 -15.74
CA PRO A 62 -26.05 21.39 -15.84
C PRO A 62 -26.22 20.72 -17.21
N PRO A 63 -25.16 20.14 -17.80
CA PRO A 63 -25.28 19.28 -18.96
C PRO A 63 -26.00 17.96 -18.59
N THR A 64 -26.60 17.32 -19.60
CA THR A 64 -27.16 15.98 -19.46
C THR A 64 -26.44 15.00 -20.37
N LEU A 65 -26.34 13.71 -19.96
CA LEU A 65 -25.67 12.70 -20.76
C LEU A 65 -26.30 12.54 -22.14
N GLU A 66 -27.63 12.67 -22.22
CA GLU A 66 -28.46 12.51 -23.42
C GLU A 66 -28.05 13.47 -24.52
N GLU A 67 -27.61 14.69 -24.19
CA GLU A 67 -27.17 15.73 -25.15
C GLU A 67 -25.89 15.33 -25.92
N PHE A 68 -25.13 14.31 -25.42
CA PHE A 68 -23.86 13.88 -25.99
C PHE A 68 -23.93 12.49 -26.63
N LEU A 69 -25.04 11.76 -26.47
CA LEU A 69 -25.12 10.35 -26.93
C LEU A 69 -25.06 10.18 -28.46
N ASN A 70 -25.34 11.22 -29.21
CA ASN A 70 -25.18 11.21 -30.67
C ASN A 70 -23.69 11.26 -31.10
N MET A 71 -22.72 11.38 -30.14
CA MET A 71 -21.28 11.47 -30.35
C MET A 71 -20.83 12.71 -31.17
N GLN A 72 -21.75 13.60 -31.52
CA GLN A 72 -21.53 14.89 -32.20
C GLN A 72 -22.50 15.93 -31.59
N PRO A 73 -22.19 16.34 -30.34
CA PRO A 73 -23.12 17.22 -29.64
C PRO A 73 -23.17 18.61 -30.31
N GLU A 74 -24.36 19.01 -30.74
CA GLU A 74 -24.65 20.29 -31.40
C GLU A 74 -25.57 21.17 -30.56
N GLY A 75 -26.00 20.72 -29.40
CA GLY A 75 -26.86 21.42 -28.46
C GLY A 75 -26.24 22.72 -27.93
N GLU A 76 -27.06 23.60 -27.40
CA GLU A 76 -26.64 24.89 -26.85
C GLU A 76 -25.57 24.72 -25.74
N ILE A 77 -25.83 23.84 -24.79
CA ILE A 77 -24.86 23.55 -23.69
C ILE A 77 -23.52 23.01 -24.20
N ALA A 78 -23.54 22.12 -25.21
CA ALA A 78 -22.29 21.58 -25.76
C ALA A 78 -21.44 22.65 -26.48
N ARG A 79 -22.10 23.66 -27.08
CA ARG A 79 -21.42 24.81 -27.69
C ARG A 79 -20.89 25.80 -26.66
N GLU A 80 -21.59 25.92 -25.54
CA GLU A 80 -21.16 26.76 -24.41
C GLU A 80 -19.93 26.17 -23.72
N MET A 81 -19.80 24.83 -23.60
CA MET A 81 -18.68 24.15 -22.94
C MET A 81 -17.36 24.31 -23.70
N ALA A 82 -16.25 24.40 -22.98
CA ALA A 82 -14.92 24.39 -23.55
C ALA A 82 -14.61 22.97 -24.10
N LYS A 83 -14.27 22.90 -25.38
CA LYS A 83 -13.93 21.63 -26.06
C LYS A 83 -12.45 21.41 -26.12
N VAL A 84 -12.01 20.23 -25.71
CA VAL A 84 -10.62 19.73 -25.76
C VAL A 84 -10.55 18.54 -26.71
N THR A 85 -9.57 18.53 -27.59
CA THR A 85 -9.29 17.46 -28.56
C THR A 85 -7.78 17.21 -28.67
N GLY A 86 -7.36 16.25 -29.46
CA GLY A 86 -5.92 16.05 -29.76
C GLY A 86 -5.17 15.36 -28.62
N PHE A 87 -5.77 14.35 -28.02
CA PHE A 87 -5.09 13.49 -27.07
C PHE A 87 -3.89 12.82 -27.70
N THR A 88 -2.80 12.72 -26.96
CA THR A 88 -1.54 12.08 -27.38
C THR A 88 -1.17 10.92 -26.48
N GLN A 89 -0.63 9.88 -27.08
CA GLN A 89 -0.18 8.70 -26.35
C GLN A 89 1.04 9.02 -25.48
N ARG A 90 1.02 8.49 -24.26
CA ARG A 90 2.17 8.26 -23.43
C ARG A 90 2.65 6.82 -23.55
N ARG A 91 1.71 5.87 -23.76
CA ARG A 91 1.93 4.45 -24.05
C ARG A 91 0.99 4.00 -25.16
N PRO A 92 1.38 3.09 -26.01
CA PRO A 92 2.73 2.54 -26.18
C PRO A 92 3.72 3.52 -26.82
N HIS A 93 3.26 4.51 -27.62
CA HIS A 93 4.09 5.37 -28.47
C HIS A 93 4.09 6.82 -27.97
N ASP A 94 5.11 7.18 -27.18
CA ASP A 94 5.21 8.48 -26.54
C ASP A 94 5.20 9.66 -27.52
N GLY A 95 4.16 10.49 -27.46
CA GLY A 95 3.97 11.69 -28.29
C GLY A 95 3.23 11.46 -29.61
N GLU A 96 2.85 10.22 -29.96
CA GLU A 96 1.98 9.96 -31.11
C GLU A 96 0.52 10.34 -30.79
N ALA A 97 -0.30 10.59 -31.81
CA ALA A 97 -1.72 10.80 -31.64
C ALA A 97 -2.40 9.57 -31.02
N ALA A 98 -3.45 9.79 -30.19
CA ALA A 98 -4.27 8.71 -29.70
C ALA A 98 -4.80 7.85 -30.84
N SER A 99 -4.81 6.51 -30.69
CA SER A 99 -5.25 5.58 -31.73
C SER A 99 -6.75 5.64 -32.00
N GLU A 100 -7.52 6.11 -31.01
CA GLU A 100 -8.96 6.33 -31.10
C GLU A 100 -9.27 7.77 -30.66
N PRO A 101 -10.03 8.55 -31.45
CA PRO A 101 -10.32 9.94 -31.12
C PRO A 101 -11.07 10.10 -29.81
N THR A 102 -10.78 11.18 -29.10
CA THR A 102 -11.45 11.57 -27.85
C THR A 102 -11.69 13.07 -27.85
N ASP A 103 -12.92 13.46 -27.58
CA ASP A 103 -13.32 14.84 -27.31
C ASP A 103 -13.72 14.96 -25.85
N ALA A 104 -13.26 15.98 -25.15
CA ALA A 104 -13.70 16.30 -23.80
C ALA A 104 -14.35 17.69 -23.76
N TYR A 105 -15.46 17.83 -23.04
CA TYR A 105 -16.20 19.07 -22.88
C TYR A 105 -16.21 19.43 -21.40
N LEU A 106 -15.83 20.67 -21.06
CA LEU A 106 -15.69 21.12 -19.68
C LEU A 106 -16.46 22.43 -19.46
N GLY A 107 -17.07 22.54 -18.30
CA GLY A 107 -17.76 23.74 -17.83
C GLY A 107 -18.13 23.59 -16.36
N TYR A 108 -18.61 24.64 -15.72
CA TYR A 108 -18.96 24.61 -14.31
C TYR A 108 -20.21 25.47 -13.99
N ASP A 109 -20.83 25.18 -12.86
CA ASP A 109 -21.84 26.03 -12.24
C ASP A 109 -21.38 26.46 -10.82
N GLN A 110 -22.29 26.90 -9.97
CA GLN A 110 -21.95 27.31 -8.61
C GLN A 110 -21.53 26.12 -7.70
N LYS A 111 -21.93 24.91 -8.06
CA LYS A 111 -21.81 23.73 -7.19
C LYS A 111 -20.82 22.70 -7.71
N ASN A 112 -20.76 22.54 -9.06
CA ASN A 112 -20.06 21.41 -9.67
C ASN A 112 -19.16 21.86 -10.83
N LEU A 113 -18.06 21.16 -10.99
CA LEU A 113 -17.32 21.05 -12.25
C LEU A 113 -17.94 19.90 -13.07
N TYR A 114 -18.23 20.14 -14.34
CA TYR A 114 -18.75 19.14 -15.28
C TYR A 114 -17.70 18.79 -16.32
N VAL A 115 -17.52 17.48 -16.55
CA VAL A 115 -16.66 16.97 -17.61
C VAL A 115 -17.42 15.89 -18.37
N VAL A 116 -17.48 16.04 -19.70
CA VAL A 116 -18.09 15.03 -20.58
C VAL A 116 -17.05 14.54 -21.57
N PHE A 117 -16.78 13.26 -21.54
CA PHE A 117 -15.91 12.59 -22.51
C PHE A 117 -16.75 11.92 -23.57
N VAL A 118 -16.44 12.20 -24.83
CA VAL A 118 -16.98 11.55 -26.03
C VAL A 118 -15.85 10.73 -26.64
N CYS A 119 -15.89 9.43 -26.44
CA CYS A 119 -14.82 8.51 -26.79
C CYS A 119 -15.22 7.65 -27.97
N PHE A 120 -14.62 7.90 -29.14
CA PHE A 120 -14.86 7.10 -30.35
C PHE A 120 -14.12 5.77 -30.22
N ASP A 121 -14.79 4.69 -30.61
CA ASP A 121 -14.25 3.32 -30.61
C ASP A 121 -15.21 2.33 -31.26
N ASP A 122 -14.76 1.10 -31.61
CA ASP A 122 -15.66 0.00 -31.93
C ASP A 122 -16.39 -0.46 -30.63
N PRO A 123 -17.72 -0.26 -30.53
CA PRO A 123 -18.46 -0.56 -29.30
C PRO A 123 -18.40 -2.02 -28.89
N ARG A 124 -18.08 -2.93 -29.82
CA ARG A 124 -17.92 -4.39 -29.52
C ARG A 124 -16.59 -4.69 -28.82
N GLN A 125 -15.63 -3.77 -28.92
CA GLN A 125 -14.29 -3.91 -28.33
C GLN A 125 -14.12 -3.11 -27.05
N VAL A 126 -15.06 -2.17 -26.76
CA VAL A 126 -15.07 -1.40 -25.52
C VAL A 126 -15.23 -2.35 -24.33
N ARG A 127 -14.28 -2.26 -23.40
CA ARG A 127 -14.36 -2.99 -22.13
C ARG A 127 -15.15 -2.17 -21.12
N ALA A 128 -16.34 -2.64 -20.81
CA ALA A 128 -17.27 -1.95 -19.93
C ALA A 128 -18.06 -2.97 -19.09
N ARG A 129 -17.80 -3.00 -17.79
CA ARG A 129 -18.40 -3.94 -16.84
C ARG A 129 -19.06 -3.18 -15.69
N MET A 130 -20.03 -3.80 -15.06
CA MET A 130 -20.60 -3.32 -13.81
C MET A 130 -19.77 -3.95 -12.68
N SER A 131 -19.12 -3.14 -11.90
CA SER A 131 -18.27 -3.54 -10.78
C SER A 131 -18.57 -2.70 -9.55
N VAL A 132 -18.04 -3.09 -8.42
CA VAL A 132 -18.04 -2.29 -7.20
C VAL A 132 -17.24 -0.99 -7.48
N ARG A 133 -17.62 0.11 -6.86
CA ARG A 133 -16.81 1.33 -6.81
C ARG A 133 -15.36 0.95 -6.48
N GLU A 134 -14.39 1.61 -7.08
CA GLU A 134 -12.94 1.36 -6.96
C GLU A 134 -12.39 0.13 -7.75
N ASP A 135 -13.23 -0.79 -8.25
CA ASP A 135 -12.79 -1.97 -9.02
C ASP A 135 -12.93 -1.74 -10.54
N ILE A 136 -12.09 -0.85 -11.10
CA ILE A 136 -12.17 -0.42 -12.50
C ILE A 136 -10.98 -0.83 -13.37
N TYR A 137 -9.94 -1.44 -12.81
CA TYR A 137 -8.62 -1.59 -13.44
C TYR A 137 -8.56 -2.43 -14.71
N ASP A 138 -9.58 -3.24 -15.00
CA ASP A 138 -9.62 -4.12 -16.18
C ASP A 138 -10.48 -3.56 -17.32
N ASP A 139 -11.04 -2.36 -17.16
CA ASP A 139 -11.94 -1.71 -18.11
C ASP A 139 -11.29 -0.54 -18.84
N ASP A 140 -11.88 -0.11 -19.96
CA ASP A 140 -11.54 1.17 -20.56
C ASP A 140 -11.94 2.30 -19.59
N GLN A 141 -11.20 3.40 -19.59
CA GLN A 141 -11.29 4.42 -18.55
C GLN A 141 -11.11 5.82 -19.12
N VAL A 142 -11.73 6.78 -18.46
CA VAL A 142 -11.43 8.20 -18.61
C VAL A 142 -11.19 8.82 -17.25
N GLU A 143 -10.29 9.81 -17.19
CA GLU A 143 -9.87 10.44 -15.94
C GLU A 143 -9.69 11.94 -16.10
N ILE A 144 -10.00 12.69 -15.05
CA ILE A 144 -9.55 14.06 -14.86
C ILE A 144 -8.69 14.14 -13.60
N ILE A 145 -7.53 14.76 -13.72
CA ILE A 145 -6.63 15.07 -12.61
C ILE A 145 -6.64 16.58 -12.42
N LEU A 146 -6.88 17.03 -11.19
CA LEU A 146 -7.02 18.43 -10.81
C LEU A 146 -6.02 18.78 -9.70
N ASP A 147 -4.98 19.54 -10.02
CA ASP A 147 -4.11 20.18 -9.04
C ASP A 147 -4.72 21.53 -8.64
N THR A 148 -5.51 21.49 -7.58
CA THR A 148 -6.30 22.66 -7.14
C THR A 148 -5.45 23.71 -6.40
N PHE A 149 -4.26 23.36 -5.95
CA PHE A 149 -3.27 24.29 -5.38
C PHE A 149 -2.23 24.76 -6.41
N HIS A 150 -2.23 24.15 -7.60
CA HIS A 150 -1.31 24.39 -8.71
C HIS A 150 0.18 24.34 -8.27
N ASP A 151 0.46 23.40 -7.37
CA ASP A 151 1.80 23.21 -6.79
C ASP A 151 2.61 22.11 -7.47
N ARG A 152 1.97 21.35 -8.39
CA ARG A 152 2.56 20.26 -9.18
C ARG A 152 3.08 19.09 -8.34
N ARG A 153 2.42 18.82 -7.22
CA ARG A 153 2.84 17.82 -6.26
C ARG A 153 1.72 16.88 -5.85
N ARG A 154 0.53 17.42 -5.65
CA ARG A 154 -0.65 16.70 -5.20
C ARG A 154 -1.86 17.14 -6.00
N ALA A 155 -2.62 16.18 -6.51
CA ALA A 155 -3.81 16.45 -7.30
C ALA A 155 -4.93 15.46 -6.98
N TYR A 156 -6.16 15.89 -7.15
CA TYR A 156 -7.34 15.01 -7.12
C TYR A 156 -7.47 14.29 -8.45
N ALA A 157 -7.68 12.98 -8.41
CA ALA A 157 -7.93 12.16 -9.60
C ALA A 157 -9.34 11.58 -9.52
N PHE A 158 -10.15 11.80 -10.55
CA PHE A 158 -11.49 11.22 -10.71
C PHE A 158 -11.53 10.42 -11.99
N GLN A 159 -11.77 9.13 -11.86
CA GLN A 159 -11.74 8.18 -12.96
C GLN A 159 -13.07 7.42 -13.06
N THR A 160 -13.48 7.07 -14.25
CA THR A 160 -14.70 6.30 -14.45
C THR A 160 -14.65 5.45 -15.70
N THR A 161 -15.41 4.34 -15.68
CA THR A 161 -15.57 3.41 -16.80
C THR A 161 -16.65 3.86 -17.78
N PRO A 162 -16.78 3.23 -18.96
CA PRO A 162 -17.85 3.50 -19.90
C PRO A 162 -19.27 3.27 -19.36
N LEU A 163 -19.44 2.57 -18.24
CA LEU A 163 -20.73 2.39 -17.56
C LEU A 163 -20.91 3.30 -16.33
N GLY A 164 -19.97 4.21 -16.08
CA GLY A 164 -20.06 5.16 -14.99
C GLY A 164 -19.65 4.59 -13.62
N VAL A 165 -18.91 3.48 -13.56
CA VAL A 165 -18.32 3.00 -12.30
C VAL A 165 -17.21 3.94 -11.88
N GLN A 166 -17.30 4.44 -10.65
CA GLN A 166 -16.43 5.48 -10.10
C GLN A 166 -15.18 4.94 -9.46
N TRP A 167 -14.13 5.75 -9.54
CA TRP A 167 -12.89 5.59 -8.79
C TRP A 167 -12.31 6.99 -8.53
N ASP A 168 -11.86 7.23 -7.32
CA ASP A 168 -11.21 8.49 -6.95
C ASP A 168 -9.96 8.22 -6.10
N ALA A 169 -9.01 9.13 -6.21
CA ALA A 169 -7.75 9.06 -5.49
C ALA A 169 -7.07 10.43 -5.39
N ILE A 170 -6.04 10.50 -4.57
CA ILE A 170 -5.05 11.58 -4.60
C ILE A 170 -3.83 11.09 -5.38
N TRP A 171 -3.46 11.83 -6.41
CA TRP A 171 -2.17 11.67 -7.07
C TRP A 171 -1.10 12.45 -6.32
N THR A 172 0.01 11.80 -5.98
CA THR A 172 1.16 12.43 -5.32
C THR A 172 2.44 12.15 -6.11
N GLU A 173 3.15 13.17 -6.55
CA GLU A 173 4.41 13.01 -7.31
C GLU A 173 5.54 12.41 -6.45
N ALA A 174 5.38 12.36 -5.13
CA ALA A 174 6.38 11.87 -4.19
C ALA A 174 6.16 10.43 -3.73
N SER A 175 5.15 9.72 -4.23
CA SER A 175 4.82 8.40 -3.71
C SER A 175 5.91 7.37 -4.02
N ARG A 176 6.35 6.64 -2.96
CA ARG A 176 7.20 5.45 -3.05
C ARG A 176 6.42 4.16 -3.19
N ALA A 177 5.09 4.23 -3.19
CA ALA A 177 4.26 3.04 -3.15
C ALA A 177 4.53 2.16 -4.37
N GLU A 178 5.39 1.17 -4.21
CA GLU A 178 5.67 0.14 -5.22
C GLU A 178 4.41 -0.65 -5.57
N VAL A 179 3.49 -0.78 -4.61
CA VAL A 179 2.26 -1.61 -4.74
C VAL A 179 1.10 -0.85 -5.38
N ARG A 180 0.98 0.48 -5.18
CA ARG A 180 -0.17 1.28 -5.66
C ARG A 180 0.22 2.43 -6.59
N GLY A 181 1.50 2.57 -6.93
CA GLY A 181 1.98 3.71 -7.73
C GLY A 181 1.84 5.04 -6.97
N ASN A 182 1.58 6.12 -7.72
CA ASN A 182 1.46 7.47 -7.17
C ASN A 182 0.03 7.82 -6.72
N PHE A 183 -0.93 6.90 -6.81
CA PHE A 183 -2.31 7.11 -6.39
C PHE A 183 -2.54 6.62 -4.96
N ASP A 184 -3.08 7.50 -4.14
CA ASP A 184 -3.65 7.18 -2.84
C ASP A 184 -5.16 6.99 -2.99
N THR A 185 -5.61 5.74 -3.03
CA THR A 185 -7.01 5.34 -3.20
C THR A 185 -7.80 5.38 -1.88
N SER A 186 -7.20 5.84 -0.81
CA SER A 186 -7.91 6.05 0.45
C SER A 186 -8.79 7.30 0.44
N PHE A 187 -8.54 8.20 -0.51
CA PHE A 187 -9.42 9.34 -0.75
C PHE A 187 -10.71 8.85 -1.38
N ASP A 188 -11.81 8.99 -0.66
CA ASP A 188 -13.15 8.59 -1.10
C ASP A 188 -14.14 9.74 -0.85
N THR A 189 -14.74 10.28 -1.91
CA THR A 189 -15.60 11.45 -1.82
C THR A 189 -16.89 11.32 -2.64
N VAL A 190 -17.84 12.18 -2.35
CA VAL A 190 -19.13 12.18 -3.04
C VAL A 190 -19.03 12.99 -4.33
N TRP A 191 -19.22 12.32 -5.46
CA TRP A 191 -19.36 12.90 -6.78
C TRP A 191 -20.26 12.03 -7.65
N ASN A 192 -20.66 12.50 -8.84
CA ASN A 192 -21.56 11.77 -9.70
C ASN A 192 -20.94 11.48 -11.05
N SER A 193 -21.17 10.28 -11.56
CA SER A 193 -20.83 9.89 -12.92
C SER A 193 -21.96 9.11 -13.58
N ARG A 194 -22.04 9.23 -14.89
CA ARG A 194 -22.91 8.42 -15.74
C ARG A 194 -22.17 8.08 -17.02
N GLY A 195 -22.37 6.87 -17.51
CA GLY A 195 -21.74 6.45 -18.74
C GLY A 195 -22.67 5.55 -19.57
N LYS A 196 -22.50 5.61 -20.89
CA LYS A 196 -23.28 4.79 -21.83
C LYS A 196 -22.46 4.44 -23.06
N VAL A 197 -22.46 3.17 -23.40
CA VAL A 197 -21.91 2.68 -24.67
C VAL A 197 -22.91 2.98 -25.78
N THR A 198 -22.45 3.57 -26.87
CA THR A 198 -23.22 3.99 -28.04
C THR A 198 -22.88 3.12 -29.25
N SER A 199 -23.43 3.43 -30.42
CA SER A 199 -23.09 2.72 -31.68
C SER A 199 -21.71 3.07 -32.24
N ARG A 200 -21.02 4.12 -31.74
CA ARG A 200 -19.74 4.61 -32.25
C ARG A 200 -18.65 4.74 -31.16
N GLY A 201 -18.87 4.14 -30.00
CA GLY A 201 -17.98 4.24 -28.85
C GLY A 201 -18.75 4.38 -27.56
N TYR A 202 -18.38 5.35 -26.71
CA TYR A 202 -19.07 5.60 -25.45
C TYR A 202 -19.00 7.06 -25.03
N VAL A 203 -19.94 7.47 -24.20
CA VAL A 203 -19.98 8.80 -23.59
C VAL A 203 -20.00 8.64 -22.08
N VAL A 204 -19.21 9.47 -21.39
CA VAL A 204 -19.15 9.51 -19.93
C VAL A 204 -19.30 10.96 -19.48
N MET A 205 -20.14 11.19 -18.48
CA MET A 205 -20.31 12.47 -17.83
C MET A 205 -19.92 12.36 -16.36
N MET A 206 -19.12 13.31 -15.89
CA MET A 206 -18.73 13.50 -14.50
C MET A 206 -19.28 14.82 -13.98
N ALA A 207 -19.81 14.83 -12.75
CA ALA A 207 -20.17 16.05 -12.03
C ALA A 207 -19.47 16.02 -10.66
N ILE A 208 -18.45 16.85 -10.50
CA ILE A 208 -17.56 16.90 -9.35
C ILE A 208 -17.93 18.11 -8.50
N PRO A 209 -18.53 17.91 -7.30
CA PRO A 209 -18.90 19.02 -6.43
C PRO A 209 -17.68 19.75 -5.90
N PHE A 210 -17.69 21.09 -5.89
CA PHE A 210 -16.61 21.86 -5.27
C PHE A 210 -16.45 21.59 -3.77
N LYS A 211 -17.50 21.17 -3.10
CA LYS A 211 -17.47 20.68 -1.71
C LYS A 211 -16.56 19.46 -1.50
N SER A 212 -16.34 18.68 -2.55
CA SER A 212 -15.48 17.49 -2.52
C SER A 212 -14.01 17.80 -2.76
N LEU A 213 -13.67 19.06 -3.05
CA LEU A 213 -12.32 19.52 -3.34
C LEU A 213 -11.86 20.53 -2.28
N ARG A 214 -10.54 20.64 -2.14
CA ARG A 214 -9.91 21.70 -1.33
C ARG A 214 -9.05 22.54 -2.25
N PHE A 215 -9.14 23.84 -2.11
CA PHE A 215 -8.44 24.83 -2.94
C PHE A 215 -8.31 26.17 -2.21
N PRO A 216 -7.38 27.05 -2.62
CA PRO A 216 -7.19 28.35 -1.98
C PRO A 216 -8.45 29.23 -2.04
N ALA A 217 -8.69 30.02 -0.99
CA ALA A 217 -9.82 30.95 -0.90
C ALA A 217 -9.59 32.22 -1.75
N THR A 218 -9.41 32.08 -3.06
CA THR A 218 -9.23 33.18 -4.04
C THR A 218 -10.48 33.38 -4.88
N LYS A 219 -10.75 34.61 -5.34
CA LYS A 219 -11.93 34.89 -6.20
C LYS A 219 -11.81 34.25 -7.56
N GLN A 220 -10.61 34.22 -8.12
CA GLN A 220 -10.26 33.56 -9.38
C GLN A 220 -9.34 32.39 -9.04
N GLN A 221 -9.67 31.24 -9.56
CA GLN A 221 -8.89 30.03 -9.35
C GLN A 221 -7.98 29.76 -10.56
N GLU A 222 -6.79 29.29 -10.28
CA GLU A 222 -5.84 28.81 -11.28
C GLU A 222 -5.40 27.42 -10.86
N TRP A 223 -5.87 26.39 -11.58
CA TRP A 223 -5.61 24.99 -11.26
C TRP A 223 -4.73 24.33 -12.32
N GLY A 224 -4.07 23.26 -11.97
CA GLY A 224 -3.50 22.33 -12.92
C GLY A 224 -4.54 21.33 -13.40
N ILE A 225 -4.49 20.93 -14.68
CA ILE A 225 -5.43 19.95 -15.25
C ILE A 225 -4.71 18.97 -16.17
N ILE A 226 -5.07 17.69 -16.03
CA ILE A 226 -4.72 16.62 -16.97
C ILE A 226 -5.99 15.82 -17.28
N LEU A 227 -6.23 15.53 -18.55
CA LEU A 227 -7.28 14.63 -19.01
C LEU A 227 -6.62 13.36 -19.54
N TYR A 228 -7.22 12.20 -19.25
CA TYR A 228 -6.68 10.90 -19.62
C TYR A 228 -7.77 10.00 -20.22
N ARG A 229 -7.36 9.16 -21.16
CA ARG A 229 -8.11 8.01 -21.65
C ARG A 229 -7.21 6.79 -21.70
N GLY A 230 -7.66 5.69 -21.07
CA GLY A 230 -7.06 4.37 -21.15
C GLY A 230 -7.84 3.44 -22.05
N ILE A 231 -7.15 2.78 -22.99
CA ILE A 231 -7.70 1.71 -23.85
C ILE A 231 -7.01 0.42 -23.46
N TYR A 232 -7.67 -0.34 -22.60
CA TYR A 232 -7.06 -1.50 -21.94
C TYR A 232 -6.51 -2.55 -22.91
N ARG A 233 -7.29 -2.92 -23.93
CA ARG A 233 -6.90 -3.94 -24.91
C ARG A 233 -5.64 -3.58 -25.72
N LYS A 234 -5.36 -2.27 -25.87
CA LYS A 234 -4.21 -1.75 -26.61
C LYS A 234 -3.00 -1.45 -25.71
N SER A 235 -3.18 -1.52 -24.38
CA SER A 235 -2.23 -0.98 -23.39
C SER A 235 -1.90 0.49 -23.68
N GLU A 236 -2.89 1.25 -24.13
CA GLU A 236 -2.74 2.63 -24.53
C GLU A 236 -3.19 3.57 -23.42
N ASP A 237 -2.30 4.50 -23.08
CA ASP A 237 -2.53 5.62 -22.19
C ASP A 237 -2.37 6.90 -22.99
N SER A 238 -3.45 7.65 -23.17
CA SER A 238 -3.49 8.90 -23.94
C SER A 238 -3.90 10.07 -23.06
N PHE A 239 -3.24 11.22 -23.23
CA PHE A 239 -3.38 12.40 -22.36
C PHE A 239 -3.59 13.67 -23.15
N TRP A 240 -4.26 14.62 -22.52
CA TRP A 240 -4.23 16.03 -22.82
C TRP A 240 -4.00 16.80 -21.49
N PRO A 241 -2.98 17.70 -21.43
CA PRO A 241 -1.92 17.94 -22.40
C PRO A 241 -1.03 16.72 -22.62
N GLN A 242 -0.10 16.78 -23.57
CA GLN A 242 0.87 15.73 -23.78
C GLN A 242 1.70 15.47 -22.50
N ILE A 243 1.64 14.23 -21.99
CA ILE A 243 2.45 13.77 -20.85
C ILE A 243 3.51 12.80 -21.37
N SER A 244 4.75 13.28 -21.53
CA SER A 244 5.83 12.50 -22.08
C SER A 244 6.55 11.66 -21.01
N ARG A 245 7.02 10.46 -21.41
CA ARG A 245 7.91 9.61 -20.57
C ARG A 245 9.34 10.13 -20.47
N LYS A 246 9.71 11.15 -21.26
CA LYS A 246 11.03 11.79 -21.17
C LYS A 246 11.18 12.62 -19.90
N VAL A 247 10.07 12.95 -19.24
CA VAL A 247 10.01 13.72 -17.99
C VAL A 247 9.37 12.85 -16.94
N GLU A 248 10.00 12.74 -15.77
CA GLU A 248 9.43 12.04 -14.63
C GLU A 248 8.27 12.83 -14.04
N GLY A 249 7.19 12.11 -13.71
CA GLY A 249 5.99 12.68 -13.13
C GLY A 249 4.98 13.15 -14.18
N ARG A 250 3.80 13.52 -13.71
CA ARG A 250 2.68 13.99 -14.55
C ARG A 250 2.38 15.47 -14.30
N LEU A 251 2.32 15.90 -13.03
CA LEU A 251 1.88 17.24 -12.66
C LEU A 251 2.85 18.34 -13.14
N GLY A 252 4.14 18.00 -13.30
CA GLY A 252 5.10 18.92 -13.92
C GLY A 252 4.80 19.28 -15.39
N GLN A 253 3.89 18.52 -16.04
CA GLN A 253 3.55 18.62 -17.46
C GLN A 253 2.07 19.00 -17.67
N GLU A 254 1.33 19.32 -16.61
CA GLU A 254 -0.08 19.68 -16.66
C GLU A 254 -0.34 20.98 -17.42
N ALA A 255 -1.57 21.13 -17.94
CA ALA A 255 -2.09 22.40 -18.45
C ALA A 255 -2.61 23.26 -17.30
N THR A 256 -2.68 24.58 -17.53
CA THR A 256 -3.30 25.49 -16.58
C THR A 256 -4.77 25.71 -16.91
N LEU A 257 -5.64 25.52 -15.91
CA LEU A 257 -7.08 25.71 -15.99
C LEU A 257 -7.47 27.08 -15.44
N TYR A 258 -8.12 27.88 -16.27
CA TYR A 258 -8.65 29.19 -15.94
C TYR A 258 -10.17 29.22 -16.06
N GLY A 259 -10.78 30.34 -15.62
CA GLY A 259 -12.20 30.64 -15.79
C GLY A 259 -13.07 30.28 -14.60
N LEU A 260 -12.53 29.57 -13.59
CA LEU A 260 -13.25 29.26 -12.36
C LEU A 260 -13.31 30.49 -11.45
N GLU A 261 -14.49 31.08 -11.29
CA GLU A 261 -14.71 32.30 -10.51
C GLU A 261 -15.87 32.15 -9.52
N GLY A 262 -15.69 32.69 -8.31
CA GLY A 262 -16.76 32.75 -7.31
C GLY A 262 -17.22 31.38 -6.80
N ILE A 263 -16.33 30.38 -6.81
CA ILE A 263 -16.56 29.06 -6.27
C ILE A 263 -15.97 28.95 -4.85
N SER A 264 -16.56 28.11 -4.01
CA SER A 264 -16.11 27.84 -2.64
C SER A 264 -16.40 26.38 -2.31
N PRO A 265 -15.50 25.67 -1.59
CA PRO A 265 -15.81 24.37 -1.03
C PRO A 265 -16.84 24.44 0.12
N GLY A 266 -17.14 25.64 0.62
CA GLY A 266 -18.07 25.88 1.72
C GLY A 266 -17.51 25.47 3.08
N ARG A 267 -18.25 25.82 4.14
CA ARG A 267 -18.00 25.28 5.48
C ARG A 267 -18.72 23.92 5.57
N ASP A 268 -17.99 22.87 5.26
CA ASP A 268 -18.54 21.52 5.22
C ASP A 268 -18.38 20.87 6.61
N LEU A 269 -19.50 20.52 7.22
CA LEU A 269 -19.55 19.69 8.41
C LEU A 269 -20.23 18.38 8.02
N GLU A 270 -19.50 17.29 8.07
CA GLU A 270 -20.02 15.96 7.83
C GLU A 270 -20.08 15.22 9.18
N LEU A 271 -21.21 14.57 9.41
CA LEU A 271 -21.40 13.67 10.56
C LEU A 271 -21.83 12.32 10.03
N ILE A 272 -21.14 11.27 10.46
CA ILE A 272 -21.42 9.89 10.05
C ILE A 272 -21.67 9.05 11.30
N PRO A 273 -22.88 9.11 11.89
CA PRO A 273 -23.26 8.14 12.89
C PRO A 273 -23.37 6.75 12.24
N TYR A 274 -22.92 5.75 12.96
CA TYR A 274 -23.05 4.37 12.59
C TYR A 274 -23.36 3.48 13.78
N GLY A 275 -23.91 2.32 13.48
CA GLY A 275 -24.20 1.28 14.45
C GLY A 275 -23.88 -0.09 13.89
N VAL A 276 -23.28 -0.92 14.70
CA VAL A 276 -23.04 -2.33 14.40
C VAL A 276 -23.78 -3.17 15.43
N MET A 277 -24.56 -4.10 14.92
CA MET A 277 -25.13 -5.19 15.74
C MET A 277 -24.46 -6.49 15.30
N ARG A 278 -23.88 -7.21 16.23
CA ARG A 278 -23.25 -8.50 15.98
C ARG A 278 -23.68 -9.54 16.98
N GLY A 279 -23.98 -10.74 16.44
CA GLY A 279 -24.12 -11.95 17.23
C GLY A 279 -22.97 -12.88 16.86
N PHE A 280 -22.23 -13.39 17.84
CA PHE A 280 -21.12 -14.28 17.57
C PHE A 280 -21.09 -15.47 18.51
N ARG A 281 -20.50 -16.55 18.04
CA ARG A 281 -20.06 -17.69 18.85
C ARG A 281 -18.60 -17.93 18.47
N GLY A 282 -17.73 -17.99 19.45
CA GLY A 282 -16.29 -18.23 19.22
C GLY A 282 -15.70 -19.04 20.35
N LEU A 283 -14.66 -19.79 20.03
CA LEU A 283 -13.84 -20.50 21.00
C LEU A 283 -12.96 -19.48 21.74
N ASP A 284 -13.14 -19.39 23.05
CA ASP A 284 -12.29 -18.60 23.91
C ASP A 284 -11.13 -19.46 24.41
N THR A 285 -9.92 -19.11 23.98
CA THR A 285 -8.68 -19.80 24.35
C THR A 285 -7.78 -18.98 25.26
N ARG A 286 -8.32 -17.92 25.87
CA ARG A 286 -7.54 -17.05 26.78
C ARG A 286 -6.99 -17.83 27.98
N ASP A 287 -7.77 -18.80 28.48
CA ASP A 287 -7.24 -19.84 29.36
C ASP A 287 -6.96 -21.09 28.53
N PRO A 288 -5.67 -21.40 28.22
CA PRO A 288 -5.32 -22.54 27.40
C PRO A 288 -5.74 -23.88 27.97
N TYR A 289 -5.90 -23.98 29.31
CA TYR A 289 -6.29 -25.21 29.99
C TYR A 289 -7.80 -25.38 30.12
N ASN A 290 -8.55 -24.27 30.03
CA ASN A 290 -10.02 -24.29 30.10
C ASN A 290 -10.65 -23.53 28.92
N PRO A 291 -10.40 -23.98 27.68
CA PRO A 291 -11.03 -23.37 26.51
C PRO A 291 -12.54 -23.62 26.54
N PHE A 292 -13.33 -22.60 26.22
CA PHE A 292 -14.79 -22.71 26.16
C PHE A 292 -15.38 -21.90 25.02
N PHE A 293 -16.58 -22.31 24.58
CA PHE A 293 -17.30 -21.53 23.58
C PHE A 293 -18.08 -20.41 24.27
N GLN A 294 -17.72 -19.16 23.95
CA GLN A 294 -18.57 -18.03 24.26
C GLN A 294 -19.85 -18.10 23.44
N ASN A 295 -20.99 -18.11 24.12
CA ASN A 295 -22.27 -18.10 23.44
C ASN A 295 -22.67 -16.68 23.04
N ALA A 296 -23.30 -16.60 21.87
CA ALA A 296 -23.67 -15.37 21.19
C ALA A 296 -24.55 -14.46 22.06
N THR A 297 -23.96 -13.40 22.54
CA THR A 297 -24.69 -12.22 22.97
C THR A 297 -24.76 -11.27 21.79
N VAL A 298 -25.96 -10.77 21.51
CA VAL A 298 -26.08 -9.67 20.53
C VAL A 298 -25.45 -8.43 21.17
N GLN A 299 -24.38 -7.94 20.56
CA GLN A 299 -23.70 -6.73 21.00
C GLN A 299 -24.02 -5.61 20.02
N GLY A 300 -24.42 -4.46 20.56
CA GLY A 300 -24.58 -3.22 19.80
C GLY A 300 -23.41 -2.27 20.07
N GLN A 301 -22.79 -1.76 19.02
CA GLN A 301 -21.71 -0.78 19.13
C GLN A 301 -22.07 0.47 18.32
N PRO A 302 -22.51 1.56 18.94
CA PRO A 302 -22.68 2.85 18.29
C PRO A 302 -21.33 3.54 18.16
N GLY A 303 -21.14 4.25 17.07
CA GLY A 303 -19.96 5.10 16.81
C GLY A 303 -20.34 6.33 16.02
N LEU A 304 -19.40 7.27 15.96
CA LEU A 304 -19.57 8.54 15.27
C LEU A 304 -18.25 8.98 14.64
N ASP A 305 -18.27 9.23 13.35
CA ASP A 305 -17.21 9.98 12.67
C ASP A 305 -17.72 11.38 12.34
N ALA A 306 -16.85 12.37 12.47
CA ALA A 306 -17.14 13.76 12.13
C ALA A 306 -15.97 14.36 11.36
N LYS A 307 -16.29 15.09 10.31
CA LYS A 307 -15.34 15.83 9.50
C LYS A 307 -15.75 17.28 9.41
N TRP A 308 -14.85 18.18 9.74
CA TRP A 308 -15.09 19.60 9.71
C TRP A 308 -14.03 20.32 8.87
N VAL A 309 -14.49 20.99 7.82
CA VAL A 309 -13.61 21.82 6.98
C VAL A 309 -13.45 23.19 7.58
N ILE A 310 -12.23 23.56 7.91
CA ILE A 310 -11.85 24.83 8.53
C ILE A 310 -11.12 25.69 7.49
N LYS A 311 -11.61 26.89 7.22
CA LYS A 311 -11.00 27.87 6.29
C LYS A 311 -10.72 27.29 4.89
N ASP A 312 -11.63 26.47 4.38
CA ASP A 312 -11.61 25.89 3.04
C ASP A 312 -10.42 24.91 2.73
N HIS A 313 -9.38 24.87 3.55
CA HIS A 313 -8.15 24.11 3.27
C HIS A 313 -7.60 23.27 4.43
N PHE A 314 -8.16 23.39 5.65
CA PHE A 314 -7.89 22.48 6.75
C PHE A 314 -9.08 21.54 6.98
N VAL A 315 -8.79 20.30 7.29
CA VAL A 315 -9.78 19.29 7.64
C VAL A 315 -9.48 18.78 9.03
N LEU A 316 -10.47 18.87 9.91
CA LEU A 316 -10.45 18.25 11.23
C LEU A 316 -11.35 17.02 11.19
N ASP A 317 -10.75 15.85 11.32
CA ASP A 317 -11.43 14.56 11.42
C ASP A 317 -11.43 14.11 12.87
N MET A 318 -12.58 13.63 13.32
CA MET A 318 -12.77 13.11 14.67
C MET A 318 -13.50 11.78 14.60
N THR A 319 -13.12 10.83 15.42
CA THR A 319 -13.82 9.56 15.57
C THR A 319 -14.04 9.23 17.02
N ALA A 320 -15.19 8.64 17.34
CA ALA A 320 -15.53 8.16 18.65
C ALA A 320 -16.10 6.75 18.55
N ASN A 321 -15.51 5.83 19.31
CA ASN A 321 -15.79 4.39 19.28
C ASN A 321 -15.81 3.84 17.86
N PRO A 322 -14.69 4.01 17.10
CA PRO A 322 -14.62 3.62 15.72
C PRO A 322 -14.88 2.12 15.56
N ASP A 323 -15.69 1.78 14.54
CA ASP A 323 -15.93 0.39 14.20
C ASP A 323 -14.79 -0.12 13.30
N PHE A 324 -13.98 -0.98 13.86
CA PHE A 324 -12.92 -1.69 13.16
C PHE A 324 -13.33 -3.12 12.77
N SER A 325 -14.63 -3.46 12.83
CA SER A 325 -15.11 -4.69 12.21
C SER A 325 -14.78 -4.62 10.72
N GLN A 326 -13.87 -5.50 10.29
CA GLN A 326 -13.41 -5.53 8.91
C GLN A 326 -14.56 -6.00 8.03
N VAL A 327 -15.25 -5.07 7.41
CA VAL A 327 -16.22 -5.37 6.33
C VAL A 327 -15.46 -5.93 5.11
N GLU A 328 -14.22 -5.48 4.93
CA GLU A 328 -13.34 -6.00 3.88
C GLU A 328 -12.41 -7.09 4.43
N SER A 329 -12.52 -8.27 3.82
CA SER A 329 -11.63 -9.38 4.10
C SER A 329 -10.18 -9.05 3.69
N GLU A 330 -9.21 -9.45 4.53
CA GLU A 330 -7.79 -9.36 4.18
C GLU A 330 -7.48 -10.23 2.96
N ASP A 331 -6.56 -9.77 2.11
CA ASP A 331 -6.04 -10.63 1.06
C ASP A 331 -5.15 -11.73 1.66
N PRO A 332 -5.25 -12.96 1.15
CA PRO A 332 -4.50 -14.06 1.70
C PRO A 332 -2.99 -13.85 1.47
N GLN A 333 -2.22 -14.10 2.51
CA GLN A 333 -0.76 -14.04 2.48
C GLN A 333 -0.18 -15.29 3.15
N ILE A 334 0.96 -15.78 2.67
CA ILE A 334 1.74 -16.80 3.36
C ILE A 334 2.52 -16.11 4.48
N THR A 335 2.21 -16.48 5.71
CA THR A 335 2.82 -15.91 6.92
C THR A 335 3.77 -16.89 7.63
N VAL A 336 3.85 -18.11 7.14
CA VAL A 336 4.68 -19.16 7.69
C VAL A 336 6.12 -19.03 7.18
N ASN A 337 7.11 -19.44 8.01
CA ASN A 337 8.53 -19.45 7.66
C ASN A 337 9.09 -18.08 7.22
N GLN A 338 8.55 -17.01 7.76
CA GLN A 338 9.02 -15.65 7.48
C GLN A 338 10.09 -15.24 8.50
N ARG A 339 11.17 -14.62 8.02
CA ARG A 339 12.24 -14.09 8.89
C ARG A 339 11.78 -12.83 9.62
N PHE A 340 10.94 -12.02 8.96
CA PHE A 340 10.44 -10.75 9.46
C PHE A 340 8.92 -10.73 9.44
N GLU A 341 8.34 -9.83 10.21
CA GLU A 341 6.91 -9.62 10.25
C GLU A 341 6.35 -9.23 8.87
N VAL A 342 5.20 -9.81 8.52
CA VAL A 342 4.53 -9.54 7.24
C VAL A 342 3.76 -8.23 7.33
N TYR A 343 3.94 -7.36 6.35
CA TYR A 343 3.24 -6.09 6.26
C TYR A 343 1.79 -6.28 5.80
N PHE A 344 0.85 -5.77 6.59
CA PHE A 344 -0.56 -5.68 6.24
C PHE A 344 -0.96 -4.21 6.03
N PRO A 345 -1.48 -3.83 4.85
CA PRO A 345 -1.89 -2.46 4.61
C PRO A 345 -3.06 -2.05 5.50
N GLU A 346 -3.13 -0.77 5.88
CA GLU A 346 -4.27 -0.21 6.62
C GLU A 346 -5.55 -0.26 5.76
N LYS A 347 -6.71 -0.50 6.40
CA LYS A 347 -8.03 -0.54 5.77
C LYS A 347 -9.08 0.30 6.47
N ARG A 348 -8.75 0.82 7.65
CA ARG A 348 -9.69 1.59 8.48
C ARG A 348 -9.79 3.03 7.98
N PRO A 349 -11.00 3.52 7.61
CA PRO A 349 -11.17 4.82 6.95
C PRO A 349 -10.57 6.00 7.70
N PHE A 350 -10.71 6.05 9.02
CA PHE A 350 -10.15 7.13 9.83
C PHE A 350 -8.63 7.27 9.69
N PHE A 351 -7.89 6.18 9.53
CA PHE A 351 -6.43 6.22 9.39
C PHE A 351 -5.97 6.42 7.95
N LEU A 352 -6.76 5.98 7.00
CA LEU A 352 -6.41 6.02 5.58
C LEU A 352 -6.51 7.44 4.99
N GLU A 353 -7.60 8.13 5.26
CA GLU A 353 -7.86 9.43 4.62
C GLU A 353 -6.75 10.43 4.94
N ASN A 354 -6.16 11.06 3.90
CA ASN A 354 -5.02 11.98 4.02
C ASN A 354 -3.77 11.39 4.73
N GLU A 355 -3.55 10.07 4.68
CA GLU A 355 -2.35 9.45 5.26
C GLU A 355 -1.06 9.97 4.62
N ASP A 356 -1.13 10.46 3.37
CA ASP A 356 -0.01 11.06 2.63
C ASP A 356 0.64 12.25 3.34
N TYR A 357 -0.11 12.95 4.19
CA TYR A 357 0.44 14.02 5.05
C TYR A 357 1.45 13.51 6.06
N PHE A 358 1.40 12.24 6.47
CA PHE A 358 2.27 11.62 7.49
C PHE A 358 3.39 10.77 6.89
N ARG A 359 3.38 10.51 5.59
CA ARG A 359 4.37 9.67 4.92
C ARG A 359 5.77 10.28 4.96
N THR A 360 6.76 9.45 5.32
CA THR A 360 8.19 9.77 5.36
C THR A 360 9.02 8.65 4.74
N PRO A 361 10.31 8.91 4.42
CA PRO A 361 11.23 7.90 3.91
C PRO A 361 11.34 6.62 4.74
N PHE A 362 11.37 6.71 6.06
CA PHE A 362 11.11 5.59 6.95
C PHE A 362 9.61 5.53 7.25
N ASP A 363 9.07 4.34 7.43
CA ASP A 363 7.70 4.16 7.89
C ASP A 363 7.66 4.39 9.42
N LEU A 364 7.61 5.67 9.82
CA LEU A 364 7.58 6.07 11.22
C LEU A 364 6.17 6.08 11.82
N PHE A 365 5.17 5.84 11.00
CA PHE A 365 3.78 5.81 11.41
C PHE A 365 2.99 4.73 10.68
N PHE A 366 2.84 3.61 11.35
CA PHE A 366 2.09 2.44 10.90
C PHE A 366 0.87 2.24 11.78
N THR A 367 -0.28 2.67 11.30
CA THR A 367 -1.52 2.76 12.09
C THR A 367 -2.05 1.41 12.56
N ARG A 368 -1.65 0.31 11.93
CA ARG A 368 -1.98 -1.06 12.37
C ARG A 368 -1.45 -1.39 13.77
N ASN A 369 -0.44 -0.66 14.27
CA ASN A 369 0.04 -0.79 15.64
C ASN A 369 -0.96 -0.25 16.67
N ILE A 370 -1.97 0.51 16.23
CA ILE A 370 -3.10 0.96 17.05
C ILE A 370 -4.22 -0.07 16.89
N GLN A 371 -4.44 -0.90 17.92
CA GLN A 371 -5.31 -2.08 17.82
C GLN A 371 -6.80 -1.73 18.04
N ASP A 372 -7.14 -1.07 19.14
CA ASP A 372 -8.52 -0.80 19.58
C ASP A 372 -8.67 0.63 20.13
N PRO A 373 -8.63 1.67 19.28
CA PRO A 373 -8.80 3.04 19.74
C PRO A 373 -10.24 3.31 20.17
N SER A 374 -10.42 4.09 21.28
CA SER A 374 -11.74 4.54 21.69
C SER A 374 -12.13 5.87 21.06
N ALA A 375 -11.15 6.71 20.76
CA ALA A 375 -11.33 8.00 20.10
C ALA A 375 -10.07 8.42 19.35
N GLY A 376 -10.26 9.24 18.34
CA GLY A 376 -9.15 9.81 17.56
C GLY A 376 -9.51 11.19 17.03
N ILE A 377 -8.48 12.02 16.86
CA ILE A 377 -8.57 13.34 16.26
C ILE A 377 -7.41 13.52 15.28
N ARG A 378 -7.70 14.06 14.09
CA ARG A 378 -6.71 14.34 13.06
C ARG A 378 -6.99 15.69 12.42
N LEU A 379 -5.96 16.52 12.29
CA LEU A 379 -5.98 17.77 11.53
C LEU A 379 -5.00 17.68 10.39
N THR A 380 -5.46 17.87 9.17
CA THR A 380 -4.64 17.91 7.96
C THR A 380 -4.99 19.14 7.12
N GLY A 381 -4.01 19.70 6.44
CA GLY A 381 -4.27 20.81 5.52
C GLY A 381 -3.02 21.48 5.00
N LYS A 382 -3.22 22.42 4.07
CA LYS A 382 -2.15 23.17 3.42
C LYS A 382 -2.49 24.65 3.40
N GLU A 383 -1.54 25.49 3.86
CA GLU A 383 -1.62 26.96 3.79
C GLU A 383 -0.36 27.52 3.14
N GLY A 384 -0.50 28.13 1.98
CA GLY A 384 0.64 28.60 1.21
C GLY A 384 1.63 27.45 0.94
N PRO A 385 2.92 27.62 1.27
CA PRO A 385 3.91 26.57 1.07
C PRO A 385 3.94 25.51 2.19
N TYR A 386 3.11 25.61 3.21
CA TYR A 386 3.16 24.73 4.38
C TYR A 386 2.01 23.70 4.34
N SER A 387 2.36 22.41 4.49
CA SER A 387 1.42 21.33 4.75
C SER A 387 1.59 20.86 6.19
N VAL A 388 0.48 20.63 6.89
CA VAL A 388 0.47 20.25 8.31
C VAL A 388 -0.39 19.00 8.48
N GLY A 389 0.12 18.01 9.20
CA GLY A 389 -0.61 16.85 9.67
C GLY A 389 -0.38 16.67 11.16
N LEU A 390 -1.48 16.62 11.93
CA LEU A 390 -1.50 16.33 13.36
C LEU A 390 -2.48 15.21 13.60
N MET A 391 -2.13 14.22 14.44
CA MET A 391 -3.07 13.20 14.86
C MET A 391 -2.80 12.80 16.31
N ALA A 392 -3.86 12.48 17.04
CA ALA A 392 -3.79 11.89 18.35
C ALA A 392 -4.89 10.84 18.52
N THR A 393 -4.58 9.73 19.15
CA THR A 393 -5.52 8.64 19.44
C THR A 393 -5.07 7.86 20.66
N ASP A 394 -6.00 7.17 21.30
CA ASP A 394 -5.72 6.19 22.34
C ASP A 394 -5.72 4.77 21.75
N ASP A 395 -5.25 3.81 22.53
CA ASP A 395 -5.42 2.39 22.27
C ASP A 395 -5.75 1.65 23.56
N ARG A 396 -6.86 0.92 23.56
CA ARG A 396 -7.35 0.14 24.69
C ARG A 396 -6.72 -1.26 24.78
N SER A 397 -6.00 -1.66 23.76
CA SER A 397 -5.40 -2.99 23.63
C SER A 397 -3.95 -2.91 23.17
N PRO A 398 -3.09 -2.11 23.79
CA PRO A 398 -1.70 -1.97 23.40
C PRO A 398 -0.97 -3.32 23.56
N GLY A 399 -0.19 -3.69 22.57
CA GLY A 399 0.67 -4.87 22.63
C GLY A 399 -0.03 -6.22 22.48
N LEU A 400 -1.33 -6.25 22.14
CA LEU A 400 -2.07 -7.50 21.86
C LEU A 400 -1.91 -8.00 20.41
N ALA A 401 -0.83 -7.74 19.74
CA ALA A 401 -0.37 -8.62 18.68
C ALA A 401 0.06 -9.96 19.32
N VAL A 402 -0.90 -10.66 19.93
CA VAL A 402 -0.67 -12.03 20.41
C VAL A 402 -0.32 -12.84 19.18
N PRO A 403 0.88 -13.46 19.12
CA PRO A 403 1.17 -14.39 18.05
C PRO A 403 0.01 -15.38 17.93
N SER A 404 -0.42 -15.70 16.72
CA SER A 404 -1.50 -16.66 16.43
C SER A 404 -1.23 -18.06 17.03
N TYR A 405 -0.12 -18.24 17.68
CA TYR A 405 0.28 -19.43 18.43
C TYR A 405 0.85 -19.03 19.80
N CYS A 406 0.13 -19.39 20.84
CA CYS A 406 0.59 -19.29 22.22
C CYS A 406 0.87 -20.69 22.74
N PRO A 407 2.14 -21.11 22.90
CA PRO A 407 2.46 -22.40 23.51
C PRO A 407 1.89 -22.47 24.92
N ALA A 408 1.36 -23.61 25.34
CA ALA A 408 0.78 -23.83 26.68
C ALA A 408 1.76 -23.53 27.85
N THR A 409 3.03 -23.36 27.55
CA THR A 409 4.09 -23.01 28.51
C THR A 409 4.45 -21.50 28.48
N SER A 410 3.80 -20.69 27.63
CA SER A 410 4.11 -19.28 27.49
C SER A 410 3.32 -18.43 28.47
N LEU A 411 4.03 -17.75 29.36
CA LEU A 411 3.46 -16.75 30.30
C LEU A 411 2.89 -15.50 29.61
N VAL A 412 3.16 -15.33 28.30
CA VAL A 412 2.75 -14.17 27.49
C VAL A 412 1.25 -14.17 27.16
N CYS A 413 0.55 -15.27 27.34
CA CYS A 413 -0.85 -15.45 27.00
C CYS A 413 -1.80 -15.19 28.18
N SER A 414 -1.30 -14.58 29.26
CA SER A 414 -2.12 -14.32 30.43
C SER A 414 -3.07 -13.11 30.21
N SER A 415 -4.30 -13.26 30.74
CA SER A 415 -5.43 -12.31 30.61
C SER A 415 -5.22 -10.94 31.28
N ASP A 416 -4.08 -10.68 31.90
CA ASP A 416 -3.87 -9.53 32.77
C ASP A 416 -3.52 -8.21 32.05
N LEU A 417 -3.39 -8.24 30.70
CA LEU A 417 -3.17 -7.06 29.88
C LEU A 417 -4.47 -6.28 29.52
N TYR A 418 -5.62 -6.78 29.95
CA TYR A 418 -6.89 -6.08 29.76
C TYR A 418 -6.98 -4.85 30.67
N GLY A 419 -7.11 -3.66 30.07
CA GLY A 419 -7.31 -2.40 30.78
C GLY A 419 -6.12 -1.46 30.81
N VAL A 420 -5.00 -1.85 30.24
CA VAL A 420 -3.87 -0.95 29.99
C VAL A 420 -4.17 -0.10 28.76
N ARG A 421 -3.96 1.21 28.83
CA ARG A 421 -4.15 2.14 27.72
C ARG A 421 -2.84 2.76 27.29
N SER A 422 -2.66 2.87 25.99
CA SER A 422 -1.60 3.70 25.42
C SER A 422 -2.16 4.85 24.61
N TYR A 423 -1.30 5.84 24.35
CA TYR A 423 -1.63 7.05 23.59
C TYR A 423 -0.61 7.26 22.49
N PHE A 424 -1.09 7.62 21.33
CA PHE A 424 -0.30 7.96 20.16
C PHE A 424 -0.52 9.42 19.78
N ALA A 425 0.55 10.15 19.52
CA ALA A 425 0.48 11.49 18.97
C ALA A 425 1.52 11.65 17.86
N ILE A 426 1.13 12.31 16.77
CA ILE A 426 1.98 12.53 15.62
C ILE A 426 1.80 13.96 15.15
N ALA A 427 2.93 14.62 14.86
CA ALA A 427 2.97 15.93 14.27
C ALA A 427 3.92 15.93 13.08
N ARG A 428 3.46 16.42 11.94
CA ARG A 428 4.27 16.61 10.74
C ARG A 428 4.02 17.98 10.14
N VAL A 429 5.10 18.66 9.77
CA VAL A 429 5.08 19.90 9.01
C VAL A 429 5.98 19.71 7.80
N ASN A 430 5.49 20.07 6.63
CA ASN A 430 6.25 20.04 5.40
C ASN A 430 6.17 21.40 4.71
N ARG A 431 7.29 21.90 4.21
CA ARG A 431 7.39 23.17 3.50
C ARG A 431 7.86 22.94 2.08
N ASP A 432 7.10 23.48 1.14
CA ASP A 432 7.48 23.52 -0.25
C ASP A 432 8.64 24.47 -0.49
N ILE A 433 9.64 24.02 -1.21
CA ILE A 433 10.80 24.79 -1.65
C ILE A 433 11.04 24.52 -3.13
N PHE A 434 11.42 25.51 -3.90
CA PHE A 434 11.63 25.39 -5.33
C PHE A 434 10.43 24.75 -6.06
N LYS A 435 10.64 24.29 -7.31
CA LYS A 435 9.64 23.53 -8.07
C LYS A 435 9.71 22.06 -7.67
N GLN A 436 8.62 21.49 -7.18
CA GLN A 436 8.47 20.07 -6.82
C GLN A 436 9.46 19.55 -5.77
N SER A 437 9.99 20.41 -4.91
CA SER A 437 10.91 20.06 -3.82
C SER A 437 10.33 20.45 -2.47
N SER A 438 10.74 19.77 -1.40
CA SER A 438 10.25 20.07 -0.04
C SER A 438 11.26 19.73 1.04
N VAL A 439 11.04 20.32 2.19
CA VAL A 439 11.67 19.96 3.46
C VAL A 439 10.60 19.77 4.51
N GLY A 440 10.75 18.74 5.33
CA GLY A 440 9.76 18.39 6.34
C GLY A 440 10.39 18.07 7.69
N ALA A 441 9.55 18.08 8.72
CA ALA A 441 9.87 17.62 10.06
C ALA A 441 8.72 16.75 10.59
N ILE A 442 9.06 15.68 11.31
CA ILE A 442 8.11 14.77 11.92
C ILE A 442 8.47 14.55 13.39
N TYR A 443 7.44 14.38 14.21
CA TYR A 443 7.56 13.94 15.58
C TYR A 443 6.46 12.95 15.89
N THR A 444 6.83 11.82 16.52
CA THR A 444 5.89 10.81 17.04
C THR A 444 6.13 10.61 18.52
N ASP A 445 5.06 10.43 19.28
CA ASP A 445 5.07 10.16 20.72
C ASP A 445 4.10 9.01 21.00
N TRP A 446 4.59 7.96 21.61
CA TRP A 446 3.80 6.88 22.15
C TRP A 446 4.04 6.79 23.66
N GLN A 447 2.99 6.64 24.42
CA GLN A 447 3.07 6.59 25.88
C GLN A 447 2.11 5.55 26.45
N CYS A 448 2.59 4.78 27.43
CA CYS A 448 1.80 3.93 28.29
C CYS A 448 1.89 4.43 29.74
N PRO A 449 0.95 5.27 30.20
CA PRO A 449 1.03 5.88 31.53
C PRO A 449 1.01 4.88 32.67
N THR A 450 0.36 3.73 32.52
CA THR A 450 0.26 2.70 33.54
C THR A 450 1.60 2.10 33.90
N THR A 451 2.47 1.90 32.92
CA THR A 451 3.80 1.30 33.10
C THR A 451 4.92 2.35 33.09
N GLY A 452 4.64 3.58 32.67
CA GLY A 452 5.62 4.64 32.50
C GLY A 452 6.49 4.49 31.25
N GLU A 453 6.12 3.57 30.35
CA GLU A 453 6.80 3.37 29.09
C GLU A 453 6.50 4.49 28.10
N PHE A 454 7.51 4.84 27.28
CA PHE A 454 7.33 5.79 26.20
C PHE A 454 8.29 5.50 25.04
N ASN A 455 7.91 5.94 23.85
CA ASN A 455 8.75 6.00 22.67
C ASN A 455 8.53 7.33 21.94
N ARG A 456 9.60 8.06 21.68
CA ARG A 456 9.58 9.34 20.98
C ARG A 456 10.55 9.31 19.83
N VAL A 457 10.07 9.65 18.64
CA VAL A 457 10.91 9.75 17.45
C VAL A 457 10.74 11.13 16.83
N GLY A 458 11.84 11.78 16.51
CA GLY A 458 11.80 13.10 15.87
C GLY A 458 12.90 13.26 14.84
N GLY A 459 12.62 14.03 13.79
CA GLY A 459 13.62 14.31 12.76
C GLY A 459 13.08 15.10 11.59
N ALA A 460 13.93 15.18 10.57
CA ALA A 460 13.66 15.95 9.36
C ALA A 460 13.86 15.10 8.11
N ASP A 461 13.15 15.49 7.07
CA ASP A 461 13.23 14.88 5.74
C ASP A 461 13.25 15.94 4.63
N THR A 462 13.72 15.53 3.47
CA THR A 462 13.74 16.38 2.28
C THR A 462 13.46 15.57 1.03
N ARG A 463 12.83 16.23 0.07
CA ARG A 463 12.68 15.73 -1.29
C ARG A 463 13.13 16.81 -2.26
N LEU A 464 14.07 16.49 -3.12
CA LEU A 464 14.65 17.40 -4.09
C LEU A 464 14.49 16.87 -5.50
N LYS A 465 13.82 17.62 -6.35
CA LYS A 465 13.78 17.41 -7.80
C LYS A 465 15.04 18.02 -8.40
N LEU A 466 16.05 17.20 -8.65
CA LEU A 466 17.36 17.67 -9.14
C LEU A 466 17.33 18.06 -10.61
N THR A 467 16.63 17.25 -11.41
CA THR A 467 16.43 17.49 -12.84
C THR A 467 15.07 16.95 -13.27
N ASN A 468 14.73 17.05 -14.55
CA ASN A 468 13.49 16.47 -15.09
C ASN A 468 13.33 14.96 -14.82
N ASN A 469 14.42 14.24 -14.59
CA ASN A 469 14.41 12.78 -14.44
C ASN A 469 15.05 12.28 -13.14
N TRP A 470 15.70 13.13 -12.38
CA TRP A 470 16.35 12.77 -11.13
C TRP A 470 15.64 13.36 -9.92
N THR A 471 15.35 12.52 -8.96
CA THR A 471 14.77 12.89 -7.67
C THR A 471 15.61 12.30 -6.55
N MET A 472 15.89 13.08 -5.53
CA MET A 472 16.56 12.65 -4.30
C MET A 472 15.63 12.84 -3.12
N GLU A 473 15.59 11.85 -2.24
CA GLU A 473 14.87 11.91 -0.96
C GLU A 473 15.83 11.56 0.16
N GLY A 474 15.74 12.26 1.29
CA GLY A 474 16.55 11.99 2.45
C GLY A 474 15.80 12.20 3.74
N GLN A 475 16.14 11.43 4.76
CA GLN A 475 15.60 11.57 6.11
C GLN A 475 16.65 11.26 7.15
N ALA A 476 16.63 11.99 8.27
CA ALA A 476 17.40 11.67 9.46
C ALA A 476 16.52 11.85 10.70
N VAL A 477 16.47 10.82 11.54
CA VAL A 477 15.62 10.77 12.73
C VAL A 477 16.39 10.23 13.93
N VAL A 478 15.96 10.62 15.11
CA VAL A 478 16.46 10.13 16.39
C VAL A 478 15.31 9.60 17.22
N SER A 479 15.55 8.52 17.96
CA SER A 479 14.59 7.94 18.89
C SER A 479 15.08 7.98 20.33
N SER A 480 14.14 8.09 21.26
CA SER A 480 14.36 8.00 22.69
C SER A 480 13.20 7.20 23.29
N SER A 481 13.52 6.13 24.00
CA SER A 481 12.53 5.19 24.52
C SER A 481 12.88 4.76 25.93
N SER A 482 11.86 4.55 26.73
CA SER A 482 11.93 3.85 28.01
C SER A 482 10.96 2.68 27.92
N LEU A 483 11.49 1.48 27.77
CA LEU A 483 10.71 0.27 27.58
C LEU A 483 11.12 -0.73 28.66
N GLN A 484 10.13 -1.45 29.22
CA GLN A 484 10.43 -2.51 30.16
C GLN A 484 10.84 -3.76 29.40
N GLY A 485 12.08 -4.21 29.57
CA GLY A 485 12.56 -5.42 28.91
C GLY A 485 11.68 -6.62 29.21
N LEU A 486 11.41 -7.46 28.21
CA LEU A 486 10.65 -8.70 28.34
C LEU A 486 11.41 -9.72 29.20
N THR A 487 11.24 -9.66 30.50
CA THR A 487 11.63 -10.74 31.41
C THR A 487 10.39 -11.53 31.82
N ALA A 488 10.53 -12.80 32.15
CA ALA A 488 9.42 -13.62 32.62
C ALA A 488 8.66 -13.00 33.80
N ALA A 489 9.31 -12.13 34.59
CA ALA A 489 8.69 -11.39 35.70
C ALA A 489 7.94 -10.12 35.27
N ASN A 490 8.25 -9.56 34.09
CA ASN A 490 7.69 -8.29 33.62
C ASN A 490 6.62 -8.43 32.52
N LEU A 491 6.43 -9.65 31.99
CA LEU A 491 5.47 -9.94 30.92
C LEU A 491 4.02 -9.53 31.26
N GLN A 492 3.67 -9.52 32.54
CA GLN A 492 2.34 -9.16 33.02
C GLN A 492 2.11 -7.64 33.11
N ASN A 493 3.17 -6.82 33.02
CA ASN A 493 3.11 -5.37 33.27
C ASN A 493 3.69 -4.52 32.16
N THR A 494 3.88 -5.06 30.95
CA THR A 494 4.41 -4.30 29.82
C THR A 494 3.35 -4.04 28.77
N CYS A 495 3.28 -2.82 28.23
CA CYS A 495 2.43 -2.47 27.10
C CYS A 495 2.89 -3.09 25.77
N GLU A 496 4.03 -3.74 25.75
CA GLU A 496 4.72 -4.12 24.51
C GLU A 496 4.94 -5.61 24.33
N ALA A 497 4.21 -6.46 25.02
CA ALA A 497 4.35 -7.91 24.85
C ALA A 497 4.03 -8.31 23.38
N GLY A 498 5.04 -8.24 22.53
CA GLY A 498 4.96 -8.77 21.14
C GLY A 498 5.41 -7.84 20.01
N LEU A 499 5.76 -6.58 20.26
CA LEU A 499 5.98 -5.60 19.18
C LEU A 499 7.43 -5.50 18.63
N PHE A 500 8.42 -6.18 19.23
CA PHE A 500 9.80 -6.02 18.77
C PHE A 500 10.55 -7.32 18.55
N PRO A 501 11.15 -7.52 17.36
CA PRO A 501 12.30 -8.37 17.22
C PRO A 501 13.48 -7.65 17.90
N PHE A 502 13.82 -8.06 19.12
CA PHE A 502 14.95 -7.49 19.84
C PHE A 502 16.26 -7.89 19.20
N SER A 503 16.87 -7.02 18.45
CA SER A 503 18.23 -7.18 17.97
C SER A 503 19.28 -6.55 18.90
N SER A 504 18.96 -6.23 20.15
CA SER A 504 19.96 -5.69 21.06
C SER A 504 20.31 -6.68 22.15
N GLY A 505 21.52 -7.23 22.13
CA GLY A 505 22.10 -8.10 23.17
C GLY A 505 22.29 -7.45 24.55
N ASN A 506 21.56 -6.39 24.87
CA ASN A 506 21.57 -5.68 26.14
C ASN A 506 20.17 -5.55 26.72
N ALA A 507 19.39 -6.62 26.81
CA ALA A 507 18.18 -6.66 27.61
C ALA A 507 18.55 -6.68 29.12
N GLY A 508 18.96 -5.54 29.65
CA GLY A 508 19.17 -5.32 31.06
C GLY A 508 18.03 -4.49 31.64
N ASN A 509 17.47 -4.95 32.72
CA ASN A 509 16.53 -4.28 33.64
C ASN A 509 16.13 -2.86 33.29
N GLY A 510 14.90 -2.63 32.81
CA GLY A 510 14.25 -1.33 32.64
C GLY A 510 15.10 -0.35 31.86
N SER A 511 15.18 -0.49 30.53
CA SER A 511 16.26 0.13 29.78
C SER A 511 15.76 1.35 29.02
N TYR A 512 16.52 2.43 29.14
CA TYR A 512 16.45 3.58 28.28
C TYR A 512 17.22 3.31 27.01
N TYR A 513 16.54 3.43 25.85
CA TYR A 513 17.15 3.26 24.54
C TYR A 513 17.22 4.60 23.82
N ALA A 514 18.33 4.85 23.15
CA ALA A 514 18.49 6.00 22.29
C ALA A 514 19.16 5.55 21.00
N GLY A 515 18.59 5.92 19.88
CA GLY A 515 19.12 5.56 18.59
C GLY A 515 18.84 6.59 17.52
N ALA A 516 19.40 6.34 16.34
CA ALA A 516 19.18 7.19 15.18
C ALA A 516 19.04 6.33 13.94
N ALA A 517 18.31 6.85 12.96
CA ALA A 517 18.22 6.26 11.63
C ALA A 517 18.34 7.36 10.58
N ASP A 518 19.01 7.06 9.47
CA ASP A 518 19.07 7.92 8.29
C ASP A 518 18.90 7.11 7.01
N ARG A 519 18.32 7.76 6.01
CA ARG A 519 18.06 7.17 4.71
C ARG A 519 18.27 8.21 3.61
N LEU A 520 18.84 7.77 2.51
CA LEU A 520 19.02 8.54 1.28
C LEU A 520 18.58 7.69 0.09
N ASP A 521 17.67 8.21 -0.71
CA ASP A 521 17.22 7.58 -1.96
C ASP A 521 17.54 8.50 -3.13
N LEU A 522 18.06 7.93 -4.19
CA LEU A 522 18.30 8.59 -5.46
C LEU A 522 17.61 7.82 -6.58
N ARG A 523 16.72 8.47 -7.31
CA ARG A 523 15.94 7.84 -8.40
C ARG A 523 16.12 8.57 -9.71
N ARG A 524 16.13 7.79 -10.77
CA ARG A 524 16.09 8.26 -12.15
C ARG A 524 15.01 7.50 -12.93
N ASN A 525 14.05 8.24 -13.44
CA ASN A 525 13.06 7.72 -14.38
C ASN A 525 13.20 8.44 -15.72
N GLY A 526 13.83 7.78 -16.67
CA GLY A 526 14.03 8.30 -18.01
C GLY A 526 13.41 7.41 -19.06
N LEU A 527 13.46 7.85 -20.32
CA LEU A 527 12.84 7.08 -21.42
C LEU A 527 13.40 5.66 -21.51
N HIS A 528 14.70 5.47 -21.36
CA HIS A 528 15.37 4.16 -21.50
C HIS A 528 15.99 3.68 -20.19
N LEU A 529 16.74 4.53 -19.51
CA LEU A 529 17.45 4.15 -18.30
C LEU A 529 16.61 4.46 -17.05
N ILE A 530 16.37 3.43 -16.26
CA ILE A 530 15.76 3.48 -14.92
C ILE A 530 16.85 3.16 -13.91
N TYR A 531 16.95 3.96 -12.86
CA TYR A 531 17.87 3.76 -11.76
C TYR A 531 17.16 4.08 -10.44
N GLY A 532 17.31 3.21 -9.46
CA GLY A 532 16.94 3.44 -8.07
C GLY A 532 18.12 3.03 -7.18
N GLY A 533 18.58 3.93 -6.34
CA GLY A 533 19.59 3.66 -5.32
C GLY A 533 19.08 4.12 -3.97
N SER A 534 19.23 3.30 -2.93
CA SER A 534 18.97 3.68 -1.55
C SER A 534 20.14 3.30 -0.66
N TYR A 535 20.34 4.11 0.36
CA TYR A 535 21.22 3.83 1.48
C TYR A 535 20.49 4.14 2.76
N GLN A 536 20.56 3.23 3.73
CA GLN A 536 20.05 3.48 5.09
C GLN A 536 21.03 2.98 6.16
N ASP A 537 21.02 3.70 7.27
CA ASP A 537 21.78 3.36 8.48
C ASP A 537 20.81 3.43 9.66
N VAL A 538 20.62 2.30 10.36
CA VAL A 538 19.72 2.19 11.52
C VAL A 538 20.52 1.64 12.69
N THR A 539 20.77 2.48 13.68
CA THR A 539 21.60 2.11 14.83
C THR A 539 20.93 1.07 15.74
N PRO A 540 21.70 0.27 16.51
CA PRO A 540 21.14 -0.78 17.38
C PRO A 540 20.11 -0.30 18.40
N GLY A 541 20.21 0.93 18.87
CA GLY A 541 19.31 1.51 19.88
C GLY A 541 18.10 2.26 19.28
N PHE A 542 17.90 2.22 17.96
CA PHE A 542 16.75 2.88 17.32
C PHE A 542 15.49 2.07 17.55
N VAL A 543 14.43 2.74 18.05
CA VAL A 543 13.11 2.14 18.28
C VAL A 543 12.03 3.10 17.79
N THR A 544 11.03 2.57 17.11
CA THR A 544 9.81 3.30 16.72
C THR A 544 8.58 2.43 16.94
N VAL A 545 7.85 2.68 18.04
CA VAL A 545 6.62 1.95 18.38
C VAL A 545 5.47 2.29 17.42
N PRO A 546 5.26 3.56 17.05
CA PRO A 546 4.23 3.91 16.08
C PRO A 546 4.56 3.52 14.63
N GLY A 547 5.82 3.12 14.34
CA GLY A 547 6.31 2.85 13.01
C GLY A 547 6.45 1.36 12.69
N PHE A 548 6.96 1.08 11.49
CA PHE A 548 7.26 -0.26 11.00
C PHE A 548 8.71 -0.33 10.52
N VAL A 549 9.61 -0.72 11.43
CA VAL A 549 11.05 -0.89 11.15
C VAL A 549 11.44 -2.29 11.60
N ASN A 550 11.54 -3.21 10.66
CA ASN A 550 11.70 -4.65 10.93
C ASN A 550 13.06 -5.06 11.46
N ARG A 551 14.09 -4.20 11.33
CA ARG A 551 15.45 -4.54 11.73
C ARG A 551 16.25 -3.29 12.08
N VAL A 552 17.05 -3.40 13.11
CA VAL A 552 18.03 -2.40 13.54
C VAL A 552 19.44 -2.96 13.49
N ASP A 553 20.43 -2.18 13.83
CA ASP A 553 21.86 -2.53 13.73
C ASP A 553 22.25 -2.92 12.32
N LEU A 554 21.94 -2.05 11.37
CA LEU A 554 22.25 -2.27 9.96
C LEU A 554 22.67 -1.02 9.22
N ARG A 555 23.51 -1.25 8.22
CA ARG A 555 23.81 -0.34 7.10
C ARG A 555 23.49 -1.07 5.83
N GLU A 556 22.54 -0.55 5.08
CA GLU A 556 22.03 -1.19 3.90
C GLU A 556 22.18 -0.30 2.67
N SER A 557 22.63 -0.88 1.58
CA SER A 557 22.63 -0.24 0.26
C SER A 557 21.88 -1.11 -0.72
N GLU A 558 20.87 -0.55 -1.36
CA GLU A 558 20.12 -1.19 -2.43
C GLU A 558 20.31 -0.43 -3.72
N GLN A 559 20.40 -1.15 -4.83
CA GLN A 559 20.52 -0.56 -6.15
C GLN A 559 19.73 -1.35 -7.18
N HIS A 560 19.00 -0.63 -7.99
CA HIS A 560 18.22 -1.16 -9.09
C HIS A 560 18.58 -0.42 -10.37
N VAL A 561 18.98 -1.14 -11.39
CA VAL A 561 19.29 -0.60 -12.73
C VAL A 561 18.48 -1.36 -13.75
N GLY A 562 17.78 -0.65 -14.62
CA GLY A 562 17.02 -1.24 -15.71
C GLY A 562 17.18 -0.46 -17.01
N TYR A 563 17.22 -1.17 -18.13
CA TYR A 563 17.19 -0.54 -19.44
C TYR A 563 15.97 -1.00 -20.22
N VAL A 564 15.20 -0.05 -20.77
CA VAL A 564 13.91 -0.29 -21.42
C VAL A 564 14.02 -0.04 -22.91
N PHE A 565 13.76 -1.08 -23.69
CA PHE A 565 13.60 -1.01 -25.15
C PHE A 565 12.12 -0.86 -25.47
N ARG A 566 11.80 -0.02 -26.48
CA ARG A 566 10.44 0.29 -26.93
C ARG A 566 10.32 0.09 -28.43
N PRO A 567 9.91 -1.12 -28.87
CA PRO A 567 9.65 -1.37 -30.28
C PRO A 567 8.51 -0.48 -30.78
N LYS A 568 8.65 0.03 -32.02
CA LYS A 568 7.62 0.87 -32.64
C LYS A 568 6.44 0.07 -33.18
N GLN A 569 6.59 -1.23 -33.37
CA GLN A 569 5.59 -2.11 -33.98
C GLN A 569 5.58 -3.48 -33.30
N GLY A 570 4.47 -4.20 -33.42
CA GLY A 570 4.31 -5.55 -32.91
C GLY A 570 3.47 -5.64 -31.63
N TRP A 571 3.54 -6.80 -30.99
CA TRP A 571 2.80 -7.10 -29.76
C TRP A 571 3.51 -6.56 -28.50
N ILE A 572 4.85 -6.51 -28.54
CA ILE A 572 5.66 -6.03 -27.41
C ILE A 572 5.59 -4.51 -27.36
N VAL A 573 5.25 -3.99 -26.18
CA VAL A 573 5.21 -2.57 -25.85
C VAL A 573 6.55 -2.11 -25.29
N ASP A 574 7.01 -2.77 -24.25
CA ASP A 574 8.28 -2.49 -23.59
C ASP A 574 8.98 -3.81 -23.23
N TRP A 575 10.30 -3.84 -23.24
CA TRP A 575 11.07 -4.96 -22.70
C TRP A 575 12.46 -4.51 -22.25
N GLY A 576 13.10 -5.28 -21.41
CA GLY A 576 14.48 -4.96 -21.06
C GLY A 576 15.07 -5.82 -19.98
N PRO A 577 16.41 -5.80 -19.84
CA PRO A 577 17.11 -6.36 -18.71
C PRO A 577 17.09 -5.39 -17.51
N GLY A 578 17.17 -5.95 -16.33
CA GLY A 578 17.40 -5.22 -15.10
C GLY A 578 18.26 -6.01 -14.14
N LEU A 579 18.78 -5.30 -13.16
CA LEU A 579 19.59 -5.84 -12.10
C LEU A 579 19.20 -5.17 -10.77
N TYR A 580 18.93 -5.97 -9.77
CA TYR A 580 18.78 -5.54 -8.39
C TYR A 580 19.96 -6.09 -7.57
N ASN A 581 20.55 -5.23 -6.74
CA ASN A 581 21.58 -5.57 -5.77
C ASN A 581 21.24 -5.01 -4.40
N ARG A 582 21.57 -5.78 -3.36
CA ARG A 582 21.43 -5.34 -1.97
C ARG A 582 22.62 -5.82 -1.15
N TYR A 583 23.12 -4.96 -0.27
CA TYR A 583 24.20 -5.25 0.66
C TYR A 583 23.83 -4.73 2.04
N VAL A 584 23.89 -5.61 3.04
CA VAL A 584 23.57 -5.27 4.43
C VAL A 584 24.77 -5.64 5.32
N PHE A 585 25.20 -4.69 6.14
CA PHE A 585 26.24 -4.83 7.14
C PHE A 585 25.72 -4.38 8.49
N ASP A 586 26.22 -4.96 9.58
CA ASP A 586 26.02 -4.40 10.91
C ASP A 586 26.98 -3.23 11.20
N HIS A 587 26.88 -2.65 12.40
CA HIS A 587 27.75 -1.54 12.78
C HIS A 587 29.18 -1.96 13.15
N GLU A 588 29.43 -3.25 13.35
CA GLU A 588 30.77 -3.82 13.51
C GLU A 588 31.44 -4.09 12.16
N GLY A 589 30.73 -3.91 11.05
CA GLY A 589 31.21 -4.13 9.69
C GLY A 589 31.09 -5.59 9.24
N THR A 590 30.32 -6.40 9.98
CA THR A 590 30.01 -7.77 9.59
C THR A 590 28.96 -7.76 8.49
N ARG A 591 29.21 -8.46 7.39
CA ARG A 591 28.21 -8.63 6.33
C ARG A 591 27.08 -9.52 6.83
N LEU A 592 25.85 -9.00 6.74
CA LEU A 592 24.64 -9.70 7.12
C LEU A 592 23.97 -10.35 5.91
N ASP A 593 23.63 -9.56 4.91
CA ASP A 593 22.92 -10.06 3.74
C ASP A 593 23.52 -9.50 2.45
N THR A 594 23.35 -10.21 1.36
CA THR A 594 23.72 -9.77 0.02
C THR A 594 22.78 -10.41 -0.98
N ASP A 595 22.17 -9.62 -1.88
CA ASP A 595 21.32 -10.11 -2.94
C ASP A 595 21.83 -9.63 -4.29
N TYR A 596 21.79 -10.52 -5.27
CA TYR A 596 22.10 -10.25 -6.67
C TYR A 596 21.02 -10.87 -7.54
N THR A 597 20.17 -10.05 -8.14
CA THR A 597 18.97 -10.51 -8.83
C THR A 597 18.88 -9.89 -10.24
N PRO A 598 19.53 -10.51 -11.26
CA PRO A 598 19.28 -10.12 -12.63
C PRO A 598 17.91 -10.58 -13.11
N TYR A 599 17.24 -9.79 -13.90
CA TYR A 599 15.94 -10.14 -14.45
C TYR A 599 15.76 -9.60 -15.89
N VAL A 600 14.78 -10.16 -16.59
CA VAL A 600 14.27 -9.64 -17.84
C VAL A 600 12.77 -9.47 -17.71
N PHE A 601 12.26 -8.34 -18.19
CA PHE A 601 10.82 -8.10 -18.27
C PHE A 601 10.40 -7.87 -19.72
N VAL A 602 9.16 -8.25 -20.02
CA VAL A 602 8.50 -8.01 -21.30
C VAL A 602 7.08 -7.55 -21.03
N GLU A 603 6.70 -6.38 -21.54
CA GLU A 603 5.33 -5.88 -21.53
C GLU A 603 4.74 -5.98 -22.94
N GLY A 604 3.56 -6.55 -23.03
CA GLY A 604 2.81 -6.72 -24.29
C GLY A 604 1.43 -6.06 -24.21
N ARG A 605 0.72 -6.09 -25.35
CA ARG A 605 -0.66 -5.58 -25.43
C ARG A 605 -1.58 -6.35 -24.51
N GLY A 606 -2.71 -5.72 -24.09
CA GLY A 606 -3.68 -6.30 -23.17
C GLY A 606 -3.16 -6.40 -21.74
N GLN A 607 -2.32 -5.44 -21.33
CA GLN A 607 -1.70 -5.37 -19.99
C GLN A 607 -0.98 -6.68 -19.64
N THR A 608 -0.30 -7.28 -20.63
CA THR A 608 0.45 -8.52 -20.40
C THR A 608 1.87 -8.19 -19.98
N THR A 609 2.30 -8.66 -18.83
CA THR A 609 3.66 -8.51 -18.32
C THR A 609 4.24 -9.86 -17.97
N LEU A 610 5.42 -10.17 -18.52
CA LEU A 610 6.23 -11.33 -18.18
C LEU A 610 7.52 -10.85 -17.52
N ARG A 611 7.86 -11.40 -16.36
CA ARG A 611 9.15 -11.19 -15.69
C ARG A 611 9.83 -12.53 -15.46
N ILE A 612 11.09 -12.64 -15.83
CA ILE A 612 11.90 -13.84 -15.69
C ILE A 612 13.09 -13.49 -14.82
N LEU A 613 13.30 -14.28 -13.78
CA LEU A 613 14.47 -14.29 -12.92
C LEU A 613 15.30 -15.54 -13.26
N PRO A 614 16.27 -15.43 -14.16
CA PRO A 614 17.03 -16.61 -14.59
C PRO A 614 17.91 -17.17 -13.47
N TYR A 615 18.35 -16.28 -12.59
CA TYR A 615 19.24 -16.62 -11.50
C TYR A 615 19.19 -15.48 -10.45
N GLU A 616 19.02 -15.86 -9.20
CA GLU A 616 19.17 -14.99 -8.03
C GLU A 616 20.17 -15.64 -7.10
N GLU A 617 21.14 -14.89 -6.65
CA GLU A 617 22.10 -15.30 -5.62
C GLU A 617 21.90 -14.46 -4.38
N SER A 618 21.60 -15.10 -3.27
CA SER A 618 21.47 -14.47 -1.96
C SER A 618 22.45 -15.08 -0.97
N ARG A 619 22.99 -14.24 -0.11
CA ARG A 619 23.71 -14.67 1.09
C ARG A 619 23.05 -14.03 2.29
N GLU A 620 22.70 -14.86 3.24
CA GLU A 620 21.96 -14.45 4.42
C GLU A 620 22.68 -14.91 5.67
N ARG A 621 22.85 -14.02 6.64
CA ARG A 621 23.39 -14.32 7.96
C ARG A 621 22.32 -14.13 9.02
N LEU A 622 22.04 -15.22 9.74
CA LEU A 622 21.23 -15.17 10.95
C LEU A 622 22.15 -14.98 12.16
N ARG A 623 21.84 -13.99 12.99
CA ARG A 623 22.56 -13.75 14.24
C ARG A 623 21.68 -14.20 15.43
N PRO A 624 22.25 -14.70 16.54
CA PRO A 624 21.48 -15.06 17.72
C PRO A 624 20.55 -13.94 18.21
N GLN A 625 21.00 -12.69 18.15
CA GLN A 625 20.21 -11.53 18.57
C GLN A 625 19.02 -11.22 17.67
N ASP A 626 18.99 -11.71 16.43
CA ASP A 626 17.87 -11.49 15.50
C ASP A 626 16.70 -12.48 15.77
N PHE A 627 16.90 -13.51 16.61
CA PHE A 627 15.95 -14.58 16.88
C PHE A 627 15.71 -14.84 18.37
N VAL A 628 15.61 -13.80 19.16
CA VAL A 628 15.22 -13.90 20.57
C VAL A 628 13.71 -14.05 20.67
N PHE A 629 13.18 -15.20 20.22
CA PHE A 629 11.77 -15.53 20.41
C PHE A 629 11.57 -16.33 21.71
N LEU A 630 10.54 -15.93 22.47
CA LEU A 630 10.12 -16.66 23.66
C LEU A 630 9.67 -18.08 23.28
N GLY A 631 10.42 -19.09 23.72
CA GLY A 631 10.06 -20.51 23.58
C GLY A 631 10.54 -21.24 22.33
N LEU A 632 11.24 -20.59 21.41
CA LEU A 632 11.93 -21.29 20.32
C LEU A 632 13.35 -21.69 20.72
N PRO A 633 13.91 -22.79 20.15
CA PRO A 633 15.32 -23.08 20.31
C PRO A 633 16.12 -21.92 19.74
N GLY A 634 16.75 -21.15 20.64
CA GLY A 634 17.56 -19.99 20.26
C GLY A 634 18.72 -20.39 19.35
N LEU A 635 19.04 -19.55 18.42
CA LEU A 635 20.26 -19.63 17.66
C LEU A 635 21.41 -19.35 18.62
N THR A 636 22.39 -20.26 18.72
CA THR A 636 23.50 -20.13 19.67
C THR A 636 24.75 -19.52 19.04
N GLN A 637 24.83 -19.50 17.71
CA GLN A 637 25.94 -18.94 16.94
C GLN A 637 25.42 -18.43 15.60
N ASN A 638 26.17 -17.54 14.93
CA ASN A 638 25.82 -17.06 13.61
C ASN A 638 25.69 -18.22 12.62
N GLN A 639 24.65 -18.19 11.81
CA GLN A 639 24.37 -19.16 10.75
C GLN A 639 24.39 -18.46 9.40
N ASP A 640 25.23 -18.94 8.49
CA ASP A 640 25.35 -18.39 7.14
C ASP A 640 24.66 -19.29 6.11
N TYR A 641 23.89 -18.67 5.22
CA TYR A 641 23.27 -19.33 4.06
C TYR A 641 23.79 -18.75 2.76
N HIS A 642 23.87 -19.61 1.77
CA HIS A 642 24.12 -19.24 0.39
C HIS A 642 23.02 -19.87 -0.46
N GLU A 643 22.20 -19.05 -1.06
CA GLU A 643 20.96 -19.44 -1.70
C GLU A 643 20.99 -19.09 -3.18
N HIS A 644 20.42 -19.97 -3.95
CA HIS A 644 20.19 -19.78 -5.38
C HIS A 644 18.71 -20.01 -5.67
N ARG A 645 18.10 -19.03 -6.33
CA ARG A 645 16.69 -19.09 -6.72
C ARG A 645 16.55 -18.73 -8.21
N SER A 646 15.50 -19.23 -8.83
CA SER A 646 15.07 -18.86 -10.16
C SER A 646 13.56 -18.77 -10.18
N GLY A 647 13.00 -18.08 -11.16
CA GLY A 647 11.55 -18.00 -11.24
C GLY A 647 11.04 -17.15 -12.39
N ALA A 648 9.72 -17.14 -12.51
CA ALA A 648 9.03 -16.32 -13.47
C ALA A 648 7.67 -15.89 -12.93
N SER A 649 7.20 -14.74 -13.40
CA SER A 649 5.84 -14.26 -13.16
C SER A 649 5.23 -13.72 -14.42
N ILE A 650 3.93 -13.93 -14.57
CA ILE A 650 3.11 -13.42 -15.67
C ILE A 650 1.82 -12.82 -15.12
N VAL A 651 1.45 -11.66 -15.68
CA VAL A 651 0.13 -11.05 -15.51
C VAL A 651 -0.41 -10.80 -16.90
N SER A 652 -1.67 -11.11 -17.18
CA SER A 652 -2.29 -10.86 -18.47
C SER A 652 -3.78 -10.58 -18.36
N GLY A 653 -4.20 -9.46 -18.92
CA GLY A 653 -5.59 -9.10 -19.17
C GLY A 653 -5.91 -9.11 -20.67
N TYR A 654 -5.18 -9.86 -21.48
CA TYR A 654 -5.37 -9.91 -22.94
C TYR A 654 -6.79 -10.32 -23.35
N PHE A 655 -7.35 -11.30 -22.65
CA PHE A 655 -8.71 -11.76 -22.93
C PHE A 655 -9.74 -10.90 -22.18
N SER A 656 -10.83 -10.54 -22.86
CA SER A 656 -11.85 -9.65 -22.28
C SER A 656 -12.60 -10.24 -21.07
N LYS A 657 -12.67 -11.55 -20.94
CA LYS A 657 -13.42 -12.24 -19.86
C LYS A 657 -12.52 -12.88 -18.82
N VAL A 658 -11.21 -12.91 -19.04
CA VAL A 658 -10.27 -13.61 -18.18
C VAL A 658 -9.05 -12.75 -17.96
N THR A 659 -8.73 -12.49 -16.69
CA THR A 659 -7.45 -11.94 -16.27
C THR A 659 -6.71 -13.01 -15.48
N ALA A 660 -5.47 -13.27 -15.83
CA ALA A 660 -4.64 -14.27 -15.16
C ALA A 660 -3.37 -13.64 -14.62
N GLN A 661 -3.03 -14.03 -13.40
CA GLN A 661 -1.74 -13.74 -12.79
C GLN A 661 -1.17 -15.04 -12.26
N ALA A 662 0.11 -15.31 -12.53
CA ALA A 662 0.79 -16.47 -11.99
C ALA A 662 2.26 -16.14 -11.73
N SER A 663 2.82 -16.71 -10.69
CA SER A 663 4.24 -16.69 -10.39
C SER A 663 4.68 -18.05 -9.84
N TYR A 664 5.90 -18.43 -10.14
CA TYR A 664 6.53 -19.61 -9.58
C TYR A 664 8.03 -19.37 -9.44
N TYR A 665 8.52 -19.59 -8.21
CA TYR A 665 9.92 -19.48 -7.86
C TYR A 665 10.40 -20.76 -7.18
N TRP A 666 11.59 -21.18 -7.50
CA TRP A 666 12.18 -22.42 -6.98
C TRP A 666 13.67 -22.21 -6.68
N GLY A 667 14.15 -22.89 -5.68
CA GLY A 667 15.56 -22.81 -5.30
C GLY A 667 15.79 -23.19 -3.85
N ASP A 668 16.66 -22.48 -3.21
CA ASP A 668 17.01 -22.68 -1.81
C ASP A 668 16.19 -21.79 -0.91
N GLY A 669 16.04 -22.20 0.36
CA GLY A 669 15.41 -21.37 1.39
C GLY A 669 15.69 -21.93 2.78
N PRO A 670 15.94 -21.03 3.76
CA PRO A 670 16.17 -21.42 5.14
C PRO A 670 14.90 -21.94 5.82
N ASN A 671 15.08 -22.80 6.82
CA ASN A 671 14.03 -23.19 7.75
C ASN A 671 14.08 -22.25 8.97
N PHE A 672 13.22 -21.25 9.01
CA PHE A 672 13.11 -20.32 10.16
C PHE A 672 12.23 -20.84 11.29
N VAL A 673 11.66 -22.02 11.15
CA VAL A 673 10.74 -22.65 12.10
C VAL A 673 11.22 -24.05 12.53
N PRO A 674 12.48 -24.19 13.02
CA PRO A 674 13.05 -25.49 13.32
C PRO A 674 12.39 -26.14 14.54
N ALA A 675 12.34 -27.46 14.55
CA ALA A 675 11.99 -28.23 15.77
C ALA A 675 13.10 -28.15 16.82
N ALA A 676 12.72 -28.22 18.09
CA ALA A 676 13.67 -28.13 19.20
C ALA A 676 14.78 -29.19 19.15
N ASN A 677 14.48 -30.34 18.58
CA ASN A 677 15.42 -31.52 18.48
C ASN A 677 15.94 -31.73 17.05
N ALA A 678 15.69 -30.80 16.12
CA ALA A 678 16.22 -30.90 14.76
C ALA A 678 17.76 -30.78 14.79
N ALA A 679 18.43 -31.57 13.98
CA ALA A 679 19.87 -31.49 13.78
C ALA A 679 20.20 -31.65 12.28
N PRO A 680 20.68 -30.62 11.59
CA PRO A 680 20.86 -29.25 12.07
C PRO A 680 19.54 -28.50 12.25
N GLN A 681 19.42 -27.68 13.31
CA GLN A 681 18.20 -26.95 13.62
C GLN A 681 17.81 -25.96 12.53
N TRP A 682 18.77 -25.15 12.10
CA TRP A 682 18.59 -24.06 11.13
C TRP A 682 19.13 -24.51 9.77
N LEU A 683 18.43 -25.44 9.14
CA LEU A 683 18.88 -26.03 7.88
C LEU A 683 18.50 -25.15 6.66
N LEU A 684 19.32 -25.26 5.61
CA LEU A 684 18.98 -24.76 4.29
C LEU A 684 18.26 -25.88 3.52
N GLY A 685 17.02 -25.64 3.20
CA GLY A 685 16.16 -26.54 2.44
C GLY A 685 16.06 -26.18 0.96
N ARG A 686 15.16 -26.88 0.27
CA ARG A 686 14.69 -26.52 -1.06
C ARG A 686 13.29 -25.93 -0.94
N LEU A 687 13.16 -24.67 -1.38
CA LEU A 687 11.94 -23.88 -1.32
C LEU A 687 11.32 -23.76 -2.71
N ASP A 688 10.04 -24.09 -2.81
CA ASP A 688 9.21 -23.84 -3.96
C ASP A 688 8.07 -22.90 -3.52
N THR A 689 7.89 -21.75 -4.17
CA THR A 689 6.80 -20.81 -3.92
C THR A 689 6.02 -20.55 -5.19
N GLY A 690 4.70 -20.51 -5.10
CA GLY A 690 3.84 -20.25 -6.24
C GLY A 690 2.61 -19.45 -5.85
N ALA A 691 2.17 -18.59 -6.73
CA ALA A 691 0.92 -17.87 -6.62
C ALA A 691 0.21 -17.89 -7.98
N ALA A 692 -1.10 -18.09 -7.97
CA ALA A 692 -1.92 -18.00 -9.17
C ALA A 692 -3.26 -17.35 -8.82
N THR A 693 -3.65 -16.34 -9.57
CA THR A 693 -4.97 -15.71 -9.47
C THR A 693 -5.61 -15.70 -10.84
N LEU A 694 -6.77 -16.31 -10.94
CA LEU A 694 -7.60 -16.35 -12.15
C LEU A 694 -8.90 -15.61 -11.88
N THR A 695 -9.07 -14.47 -12.54
CA THR A 695 -10.31 -13.70 -12.51
C THR A 695 -11.12 -14.01 -13.76
N PHE A 696 -12.34 -14.48 -13.57
CA PHE A 696 -13.29 -14.80 -14.64
C PHE A 696 -14.53 -13.93 -14.54
N ARG A 697 -14.95 -13.33 -15.66
CA ARG A 697 -16.12 -12.46 -15.77
C ARG A 697 -17.07 -12.99 -16.87
N PRO A 698 -17.91 -13.99 -16.57
CA PRO A 698 -18.79 -14.63 -17.57
C PRO A 698 -19.84 -13.66 -18.10
N VAL A 699 -20.37 -12.81 -17.24
CA VAL A 699 -21.35 -11.76 -17.53
C VAL A 699 -20.93 -10.43 -16.89
N LYS A 700 -21.47 -9.31 -17.38
CA LYS A 700 -21.06 -7.96 -16.91
C LYS A 700 -21.11 -7.78 -15.39
N PRO A 701 -22.15 -8.23 -14.64
CA PRO A 701 -22.26 -7.98 -13.21
C PRO A 701 -21.53 -9.00 -12.32
N LEU A 702 -20.95 -10.08 -12.87
CA LEU A 702 -20.34 -11.14 -12.07
C LEU A 702 -18.82 -11.21 -12.28
N LYS A 703 -18.09 -11.08 -11.18
CA LYS A 703 -16.64 -11.31 -11.06
C LYS A 703 -16.39 -12.51 -10.16
N ILE A 704 -15.67 -13.49 -10.66
CA ILE A 704 -15.22 -14.66 -9.91
C ILE A 704 -13.70 -14.63 -9.90
N GLU A 705 -13.10 -14.56 -8.74
CA GLU A 705 -11.66 -14.52 -8.55
C GLU A 705 -11.24 -15.74 -7.74
N ASN A 706 -10.34 -16.55 -8.30
CA ASN A 706 -9.79 -17.72 -7.64
C ASN A 706 -8.30 -17.49 -7.44
N THR A 707 -7.86 -17.54 -6.19
CA THR A 707 -6.47 -17.39 -5.80
C THR A 707 -5.96 -18.67 -5.17
N TYR A 708 -4.79 -19.10 -5.60
CA TYR A 708 -4.04 -20.20 -5.02
C TYR A 708 -2.64 -19.72 -4.67
N LEU A 709 -2.28 -19.81 -3.40
CA LEU A 709 -0.94 -19.57 -2.90
C LEU A 709 -0.37 -20.90 -2.41
N PHE A 710 0.90 -21.07 -2.65
CA PHE A 710 1.60 -22.31 -2.33
C PHE A 710 3.04 -22.03 -1.90
N GLU A 711 3.43 -22.61 -0.78
CA GLU A 711 4.82 -22.64 -0.33
C GLU A 711 5.18 -24.04 0.16
N ARG A 712 6.32 -24.55 -0.28
CA ARG A 712 6.80 -25.86 0.13
C ARG A 712 8.28 -25.82 0.45
N LEU A 713 8.63 -26.19 1.67
CA LEU A 713 10.01 -26.37 2.12
C LEU A 713 10.33 -27.85 2.31
N ARG A 714 11.44 -28.28 1.76
CA ARG A 714 11.91 -29.67 1.83
C ARG A 714 13.39 -29.72 2.23
N ALA A 715 13.78 -30.70 3.06
CA ALA A 715 15.18 -30.96 3.40
C ALA A 715 15.99 -31.34 2.15
N ARG A 716 17.23 -30.87 2.06
CA ARG A 716 18.19 -31.30 1.03
C ARG A 716 18.60 -32.77 1.25
N ASN A 717 19.09 -33.44 0.21
CA ASN A 717 19.41 -34.87 0.23
C ASN A 717 20.35 -35.26 1.38
N GLY A 718 21.42 -34.49 1.63
CA GLY A 718 22.37 -34.76 2.71
C GLY A 718 21.74 -34.64 4.11
N THR A 719 20.93 -33.57 4.31
CA THR A 719 20.19 -33.37 5.57
C THR A 719 19.18 -34.48 5.82
N TYR A 720 18.42 -34.86 4.77
CA TYR A 720 17.44 -35.95 4.83
C TYR A 720 18.05 -37.29 5.26
N LEU A 721 19.25 -37.65 4.78
CA LEU A 721 19.92 -38.88 5.16
C LEU A 721 20.34 -38.90 6.63
N ILE A 722 20.78 -37.77 7.18
CA ILE A 722 21.09 -37.64 8.59
C ILE A 722 19.85 -37.81 9.44
N GLU A 723 18.79 -37.07 9.13
CA GLU A 723 17.55 -37.11 9.87
C GLU A 723 16.82 -38.47 9.77
N GLN A 724 16.87 -39.14 8.61
CA GLN A 724 16.29 -40.47 8.46
C GLN A 724 16.96 -41.51 9.36
N SER A 725 18.24 -41.36 9.66
CA SER A 725 18.94 -42.25 10.61
C SER A 725 18.46 -42.03 12.04
N GLN A 726 18.12 -40.84 12.44
CA GLN A 726 17.61 -40.46 13.77
C GLN A 726 16.11 -40.69 13.92
N PHE A 727 15.36 -40.45 12.85
CA PHE A 727 13.89 -40.56 12.78
C PHE A 727 13.43 -41.44 11.61
N PRO A 728 13.50 -42.77 11.77
CA PRO A 728 13.10 -43.71 10.72
C PRO A 728 11.65 -43.48 10.27
N GLY A 729 11.46 -43.29 8.96
CA GLY A 729 10.14 -43.04 8.38
C GLY A 729 9.80 -41.54 8.17
N ALA A 730 10.64 -40.62 8.60
CA ALA A 730 10.50 -39.21 8.28
C ALA A 730 10.69 -38.98 6.77
N GLY A 731 9.77 -38.21 6.15
CA GLY A 731 9.91 -37.80 4.78
C GLY A 731 10.83 -36.58 4.64
N ARG A 732 11.02 -36.08 3.40
CA ARG A 732 11.82 -34.87 3.12
C ARG A 732 11.04 -33.58 3.39
N GLY A 733 9.72 -33.63 3.52
CA GLY A 733 8.87 -32.47 3.70
C GLY A 733 9.07 -31.85 5.07
N ILE A 734 9.37 -30.55 5.11
CA ILE A 734 9.37 -29.76 6.34
C ILE A 734 7.96 -29.22 6.54
N PHE A 735 7.43 -28.50 5.56
CA PHE A 735 6.03 -28.13 5.50
C PHE A 735 5.57 -27.91 4.06
N ASN A 736 4.26 -27.97 3.85
CA ASN A 736 3.54 -27.45 2.67
C ASN A 736 2.46 -26.51 3.18
N ASP A 737 2.45 -25.29 2.71
CA ASP A 737 1.39 -24.33 2.98
C ASP A 737 0.57 -24.09 1.71
N HIS A 738 -0.74 -24.19 1.82
CA HIS A 738 -1.69 -24.08 0.71
C HIS A 738 -2.82 -23.14 1.12
N ILE A 739 -3.00 -22.06 0.37
CA ILE A 739 -4.15 -21.18 0.53
C ILE A 739 -4.93 -21.20 -0.78
N VAL A 740 -6.17 -21.66 -0.72
CA VAL A 740 -7.11 -21.65 -1.85
C VAL A 740 -8.27 -20.73 -1.51
N ARG A 741 -8.47 -19.69 -2.29
CA ARG A 741 -9.55 -18.73 -2.07
C ARG A 741 -10.38 -18.56 -3.34
N SER A 742 -11.69 -18.58 -3.22
CA SER A 742 -12.66 -18.28 -4.27
C SER A 742 -13.56 -17.13 -3.82
N LYS A 743 -13.50 -16.01 -4.53
CA LYS A 743 -14.25 -14.78 -4.22
C LYS A 743 -15.22 -14.51 -5.37
N TRP A 744 -16.49 -14.40 -5.06
CA TRP A 744 -17.59 -14.17 -5.98
C TRP A 744 -18.21 -12.82 -5.65
N ASN A 745 -18.16 -11.88 -6.59
CA ASN A 745 -18.82 -10.59 -6.47
C ASN A 745 -19.91 -10.47 -7.53
N TRP A 746 -21.14 -10.29 -7.10
CA TRP A 746 -22.27 -10.00 -7.97
C TRP A 746 -22.73 -8.57 -7.74
N GLN A 747 -22.59 -7.70 -8.75
CA GLN A 747 -23.03 -6.31 -8.73
C GLN A 747 -24.37 -6.18 -9.43
N PHE A 748 -25.47 -6.02 -8.69
CA PHE A 748 -26.81 -5.90 -9.25
C PHE A 748 -27.09 -4.49 -9.78
N THR A 749 -26.72 -3.45 -8.99
CA THR A 749 -26.76 -2.03 -9.36
C THR A 749 -25.45 -1.38 -8.91
N PRO A 750 -25.15 -0.13 -9.25
CA PRO A 750 -23.97 0.56 -8.70
C PRO A 750 -23.90 0.53 -7.17
N GLU A 751 -25.07 0.49 -6.49
CA GLU A 751 -25.18 0.54 -5.04
C GLU A 751 -25.29 -0.84 -4.37
N LEU A 752 -25.87 -1.86 -5.05
CA LEU A 752 -26.19 -3.16 -4.46
C LEU A 752 -25.28 -4.26 -4.96
N SER A 753 -24.56 -4.89 -4.04
CA SER A 753 -23.72 -6.05 -4.34
C SER A 753 -23.87 -7.18 -3.33
N VAL A 754 -23.54 -8.39 -3.79
CA VAL A 754 -23.39 -9.58 -2.95
C VAL A 754 -22.02 -10.18 -3.17
N ARG A 755 -21.32 -10.46 -2.07
CA ARG A 755 -20.00 -11.07 -2.06
C ARG A 755 -20.04 -12.39 -1.29
N VAL A 756 -19.43 -13.42 -1.86
CA VAL A 756 -19.16 -14.69 -1.20
C VAL A 756 -17.67 -14.97 -1.28
N ILE A 757 -17.04 -15.32 -0.18
CA ILE A 757 -15.66 -15.77 -0.12
C ILE A 757 -15.62 -17.13 0.55
N LEU A 758 -14.97 -18.08 -0.12
CA LEU A 758 -14.64 -19.38 0.42
C LEU A 758 -13.13 -19.52 0.42
N GLN A 759 -12.54 -19.79 1.57
CA GLN A 759 -11.09 -19.89 1.71
C GLN A 759 -10.74 -21.14 2.50
N TYR A 760 -9.77 -21.87 1.99
CA TYR A 760 -9.11 -22.99 2.67
C TYR A 760 -7.64 -22.64 2.89
N ASN A 761 -7.19 -22.77 4.13
CA ASN A 761 -5.79 -22.67 4.54
C ASN A 761 -5.34 -24.04 5.04
N GLY A 762 -4.28 -24.58 4.49
CA GLY A 762 -3.76 -25.90 4.85
C GLY A 762 -2.27 -25.90 5.05
N LEU A 763 -1.81 -25.71 6.29
CA LEU A 763 -0.42 -25.89 6.68
C LEU A 763 -0.20 -27.37 7.05
N LEU A 764 0.52 -28.09 6.20
CA LEU A 764 0.81 -29.52 6.35
C LEU A 764 2.27 -29.67 6.76
N ALA A 765 2.55 -29.58 8.06
CA ALA A 765 3.93 -29.56 8.59
C ALA A 765 4.27 -30.85 9.34
N GLY A 766 3.35 -31.41 10.09
CA GLY A 766 3.53 -32.66 10.83
C GLY A 766 2.31 -33.57 10.75
N THR A 767 2.43 -34.80 11.27
CA THR A 767 1.26 -35.63 11.52
C THR A 767 0.69 -35.27 12.88
N PRO A 768 -0.62 -35.01 13.04
CA PRO A 768 -1.22 -34.70 14.32
C PRO A 768 -0.84 -35.76 15.38
N GLY A 769 -0.36 -35.31 16.52
CA GLY A 769 0.12 -36.17 17.60
C GLY A 769 1.56 -36.71 17.43
N LEU A 770 2.24 -36.40 16.33
CA LEU A 770 3.67 -36.73 16.15
C LEU A 770 4.47 -35.44 16.00
N VAL A 771 5.56 -35.34 16.76
CA VAL A 771 6.52 -34.23 16.67
C VAL A 771 7.28 -34.36 15.36
N SER A 772 7.27 -33.29 14.55
CA SER A 772 8.08 -33.25 13.33
C SER A 772 9.59 -33.18 13.71
N PRO A 773 10.47 -33.90 13.03
CA PRO A 773 11.90 -33.78 13.26
C PRO A 773 12.51 -32.48 12.73
N TYR A 774 11.76 -31.74 11.89
CA TYR A 774 12.26 -30.55 11.18
C TYR A 774 11.65 -29.23 11.64
N THR A 775 10.43 -29.26 12.15
CA THR A 775 9.68 -28.03 12.49
C THR A 775 8.80 -28.23 13.72
N TYR A 776 8.62 -27.14 14.47
CA TYR A 776 7.64 -27.11 15.58
C TYR A 776 6.22 -26.85 15.10
N LEU A 777 6.02 -26.51 13.82
CA LEU A 777 4.70 -26.18 13.28
C LEU A 777 3.75 -27.40 13.34
N PRO A 778 2.52 -27.21 13.81
CA PRO A 778 1.48 -28.25 13.74
C PRO A 778 0.88 -28.31 12.34
N THR A 779 0.28 -29.44 11.99
CA THR A 779 -0.62 -29.50 10.84
C THR A 779 -1.93 -28.81 11.15
N GLN A 780 -2.15 -27.65 10.51
CA GLN A 780 -3.32 -26.80 10.69
C GLN A 780 -4.14 -26.77 9.39
N LYS A 781 -5.46 -26.95 9.53
CA LYS A 781 -6.40 -26.85 8.43
C LYS A 781 -7.55 -25.96 8.85
N GLU A 782 -7.85 -24.99 8.03
CA GLU A 782 -8.89 -24.00 8.30
C GLU A 782 -9.74 -23.78 7.05
N PHE A 783 -11.04 -23.68 7.24
CA PHE A 783 -11.99 -23.34 6.18
C PHE A 783 -12.84 -22.16 6.61
N ASN A 784 -12.70 -21.04 5.91
CA ASN A 784 -13.45 -19.81 6.14
C ASN A 784 -14.51 -19.63 5.05
N ALA A 785 -15.72 -19.25 5.47
CA ALA A 785 -16.79 -18.86 4.57
C ALA A 785 -17.37 -17.50 5.01
N ASP A 786 -17.28 -16.51 4.09
CA ASP A 786 -17.82 -15.18 4.28
C ASP A 786 -18.92 -14.89 3.28
N PHE A 787 -20.01 -14.34 3.77
CA PHE A 787 -21.13 -13.86 2.96
C PHE A 787 -21.41 -12.41 3.35
N LEU A 788 -21.49 -11.50 2.35
CA LEU A 788 -21.74 -10.09 2.56
C LEU A 788 -22.70 -9.53 1.52
N VAL A 789 -23.76 -8.89 1.98
CA VAL A 789 -24.63 -8.01 1.19
C VAL A 789 -24.25 -6.58 1.52
N THR A 790 -23.98 -5.80 0.49
CA THR A 790 -23.65 -4.38 0.61
C THR A 790 -24.65 -3.54 -0.17
N TYR A 791 -25.23 -2.55 0.48
CA TYR A 791 -25.99 -1.49 -0.15
C TYR A 791 -25.30 -0.15 0.18
N LEU A 792 -24.48 0.34 -0.77
CA LEU A 792 -23.68 1.55 -0.67
C LEU A 792 -24.28 2.63 -1.56
N VAL A 793 -24.97 3.61 -0.98
CA VAL A 793 -25.57 4.74 -1.72
C VAL A 793 -24.48 5.72 -2.18
N HIS A 794 -23.57 6.06 -1.27
CA HIS A 794 -22.39 6.87 -1.48
C HIS A 794 -21.45 6.70 -0.26
N PRO A 795 -20.18 7.13 -0.33
CA PRO A 795 -19.30 7.10 0.82
C PRO A 795 -19.95 7.66 2.09
N GLY A 796 -19.86 6.92 3.20
CA GLY A 796 -20.48 7.29 4.48
C GLY A 796 -21.97 6.90 4.65
N THR A 797 -22.69 6.52 3.57
CA THR A 797 -24.07 6.03 3.66
C THR A 797 -24.18 4.60 3.10
N ALA A 798 -24.25 3.63 3.98
CA ALA A 798 -24.24 2.22 3.61
C ALA A 798 -24.96 1.33 4.62
N ILE A 799 -25.43 0.18 4.12
CA ILE A 799 -25.92 -0.94 4.94
C ILE A 799 -25.15 -2.18 4.53
N TYR A 800 -24.61 -2.87 5.52
CA TYR A 800 -23.91 -4.15 5.36
C TYR A 800 -24.60 -5.21 6.18
N VAL A 801 -24.83 -6.37 5.59
CA VAL A 801 -25.31 -7.57 6.28
C VAL A 801 -24.36 -8.69 5.97
N GLY A 802 -23.72 -9.23 6.99
CA GLY A 802 -22.67 -10.21 6.84
C GLY A 802 -22.81 -11.42 7.73
N TYR A 803 -22.30 -12.54 7.23
CA TYR A 803 -22.12 -13.77 7.98
C TYR A 803 -20.74 -14.35 7.69
N ASN A 804 -20.02 -14.69 8.76
CA ASN A 804 -18.73 -15.33 8.71
C ASN A 804 -18.77 -16.64 9.51
N SER A 805 -18.06 -17.67 9.03
CA SER A 805 -17.90 -18.95 9.71
C SER A 805 -16.50 -19.49 9.49
N ASP A 806 -15.86 -19.90 10.56
CA ASP A 806 -14.55 -20.52 10.58
C ASP A 806 -14.61 -21.94 11.14
N LEU A 807 -14.06 -22.88 10.38
CA LEU A 807 -13.95 -24.28 10.72
C LEU A 807 -12.47 -24.66 10.79
N GLN A 808 -12.04 -25.18 11.92
CA GLN A 808 -10.65 -25.62 12.12
C GLN A 808 -10.56 -27.07 12.58
N ASN A 809 -9.45 -27.74 12.24
CA ASN A 809 -9.18 -29.11 12.64
C ASN A 809 -8.70 -29.18 14.11
N LEU A 810 -9.59 -28.78 15.03
CA LEU A 810 -9.34 -28.72 16.45
C LEU A 810 -10.12 -29.78 17.23
N ASN A 811 -9.54 -30.21 18.35
CA ASN A 811 -10.22 -30.88 19.43
C ASN A 811 -10.08 -30.03 20.71
N VAL A 812 -11.16 -29.88 21.43
CA VAL A 812 -11.21 -29.09 22.67
C VAL A 812 -11.49 -30.03 23.82
N GLU A 813 -10.50 -30.23 24.69
CA GLU A 813 -10.61 -31.13 25.84
C GLU A 813 -10.54 -30.31 27.13
N PRO A 814 -11.64 -30.27 27.95
CA PRO A 814 -11.64 -29.55 29.20
C PRO A 814 -10.54 -30.06 30.15
N GLY A 815 -9.72 -29.15 30.66
CA GLY A 815 -8.58 -29.46 31.53
C GLY A 815 -7.28 -29.82 30.80
N GLU A 816 -7.33 -30.11 29.49
CA GLU A 816 -6.17 -30.49 28.70
C GLU A 816 -5.82 -29.43 27.64
N GLY A 817 -6.82 -28.69 27.15
CA GLY A 817 -6.62 -27.59 26.21
C GLY A 817 -7.18 -27.80 24.81
N VAL A 818 -6.56 -27.15 23.81
CA VAL A 818 -6.94 -27.22 22.39
C VAL A 818 -5.83 -27.93 21.61
N PHE A 819 -6.19 -28.93 20.86
CA PHE A 819 -5.26 -29.75 20.07
C PHE A 819 -5.65 -29.82 18.61
N GLN A 820 -4.66 -29.91 17.73
CA GLN A 820 -4.89 -30.15 16.30
C GLN A 820 -5.27 -31.61 16.05
N THR A 821 -6.27 -31.87 15.19
CA THR A 821 -6.72 -33.22 14.84
C THR A 821 -6.44 -33.57 13.39
N SER A 822 -6.41 -34.87 13.05
CA SER A 822 -6.19 -35.33 11.68
C SER A 822 -7.45 -35.27 10.81
N ARG A 823 -8.64 -35.44 11.39
CA ARG A 823 -9.90 -35.71 10.63
C ARG A 823 -11.11 -34.89 11.07
N GLY A 824 -11.09 -34.31 12.26
CA GLY A 824 -12.22 -33.53 12.77
C GLY A 824 -12.09 -32.08 12.43
N TYR A 825 -13.22 -31.45 12.13
CA TYR A 825 -13.35 -29.99 12.08
C TYR A 825 -14.40 -29.56 13.09
N ILE A 826 -14.09 -28.53 13.85
CA ILE A 826 -15.08 -27.85 14.69
C ILE A 826 -15.33 -26.45 14.15
N ASN A 827 -16.53 -25.94 14.35
CA ASN A 827 -16.81 -24.55 14.08
C ASN A 827 -16.18 -23.71 15.20
N ASN A 828 -14.99 -23.19 14.93
CA ASN A 828 -14.19 -22.40 15.88
C ASN A 828 -14.83 -21.04 16.14
N SER A 829 -15.35 -20.40 15.10
CA SER A 829 -16.07 -19.13 15.23
C SER A 829 -17.13 -18.98 14.15
N ARG A 830 -18.21 -18.28 14.51
CA ARG A 830 -19.22 -17.80 13.57
C ARG A 830 -19.76 -16.47 14.04
N GLN A 831 -20.01 -15.60 13.11
CA GLN A 831 -20.52 -14.27 13.40
C GLN A 831 -21.56 -13.86 12.36
N PHE A 832 -22.66 -13.31 12.82
CA PHE A 832 -23.60 -12.54 12.00
C PHE A 832 -23.53 -11.09 12.42
N PHE A 833 -23.52 -10.17 11.47
CA PHE A 833 -23.53 -8.74 11.77
C PHE A 833 -24.40 -7.95 10.79
N VAL A 834 -24.92 -6.85 11.31
CA VAL A 834 -25.55 -5.79 10.54
C VAL A 834 -24.87 -4.49 10.91
N LYS A 835 -24.37 -3.77 9.93
CA LYS A 835 -23.80 -2.43 10.08
C LYS A 835 -24.60 -1.45 9.24
N ALA A 836 -24.94 -0.30 9.80
CA ALA A 836 -25.56 0.81 9.10
C ALA A 836 -24.83 2.10 9.41
N SER A 837 -24.60 2.92 8.39
CA SER A 837 -24.03 4.27 8.51
C SER A 837 -24.84 5.24 7.66
N TYR A 838 -24.85 6.51 8.06
CA TYR A 838 -25.54 7.56 7.31
C TYR A 838 -24.74 8.86 7.36
N LEU A 839 -24.45 9.44 6.21
CA LEU A 839 -23.76 10.71 6.06
C LEU A 839 -24.74 11.88 6.10
N TYR A 840 -24.62 12.71 7.13
CA TYR A 840 -25.23 14.05 7.19
C TYR A 840 -24.19 15.07 6.74
N ARG A 841 -24.54 15.89 5.75
CA ARG A 841 -23.66 16.92 5.17
C ARG A 841 -24.35 18.29 5.25
N PHE A 842 -23.78 19.20 6.04
CA PHE A 842 -24.35 20.52 6.32
C PHE A 842 -23.71 21.64 5.49
#